data_5f13ce3deefe4bc5f26dc2642fa086e8
#
_entry.id   5f13ce3deefe4bc5f26dc2642fa086e8
#
_cell.length_a   1.000
_cell.length_b   1.000
_cell.length_c   1.000
_cell.angle_alpha   90.00
_cell.angle_beta   90.00
_cell.angle_gamma   90.00
#
_symmetry.space_group_name_H-M   'P 1'
#
loop_
_entity.id
_entity.type
_entity.pdbx_description
1 polymer ?
#
loop_
_entity_poly.entity_id
_entity_poly.type
_entity_poly.pdbx_seq_one_letter_code
_entity_poly.pdbx_strand_id
1 'polypeptide(L)'
;MPSRETGLCPQPINPTEVLESMVNRFMNVFMNIATRKKLSLLLSFSLAVAATALALENPSGPAVGPPPKTAVTEVKEMVQGTEIIDSYRWLEDQNSPETRAWIDAQNAYSDGILSKLPGRDAIREQISAMIKVDSMGAPLVMNNRYFFTKRQADQDQGSLFVRKGLQGKDELLVDPLPMSPKHTVTVNLVTVSHDGSLMAYSVREGGADETTPHILDIDSHKELADSFPKARYSGFAILNDKSGVYLARVTKDGPRVYFHKMGTDSATDTEIFGKGYGPENIINCGITRDGHYMQIMVEHGSSEDNTEIYVQDMTTKGPLMTIVKGVHAGFNGRIAGDKMFVRTNWKAPKWRVMEVDLKNPAMDKDKWREVVPESDVVLDGMSLVGGKLAIRYTQNVVPHVKLLEPSGKLVREIPLPALGSVSGLTGEWDSSEAFFSFNSYHIPPTIYRYDVATGKQTVWFALKLPIDSARYEVKQVWYTSKDGTKIPMFLAHAKNLKLDGKNPVLLTGYGGFNISETPGFSAFAAGWMANGGVYAVANMRGGGEFGEAWHHAGMLEKKQNVFDDFIAAAEWLIHNKYTSPERLAIRGGSNGGLLVGAALTQRPDLFAAVICSYPLLDMVRYQNFLVAKYWVPEYGSSDDPAQFKYIYAYSPYHHVKTGTKYPSVLFISGDSDTRVAPLHARKMTALMQAATTGSDHPILLHYDTTAGHSGGTPAGKQIENTTDELNYLFWRLGVGAPAKAEPAKGN
;
A
#
# COMPACT_ATOMS: atom_id res chain seq x y z
N MET A 1 -45.23 62.37 -21.89
CA MET A 1 -46.35 61.54 -22.37
C MET A 1 -46.26 61.45 -23.86
N PRO A 2 -46.17 60.26 -24.48
CA PRO A 2 -47.07 59.13 -24.37
C PRO A 2 -46.38 57.78 -24.22
N SER A 3 -47.14 56.95 -23.67
CA SER A 3 -47.65 55.56 -23.89
C SER A 3 -46.69 54.42 -23.87
N ARG A 4 -46.98 53.52 -22.91
CA ARG A 4 -46.45 52.19 -22.71
C ARG A 4 -46.82 51.26 -23.88
N GLU A 5 -45.87 50.50 -24.40
CA GLU A 5 -46.13 49.24 -25.07
C GLU A 5 -45.42 48.07 -24.33
N THR A 6 -46.24 47.13 -24.00
CA THR A 6 -45.89 45.87 -23.32
C THR A 6 -45.30 44.90 -24.32
N GLY A 7 -44.01 44.64 -24.26
CA GLY A 7 -43.33 43.59 -25.04
C GLY A 7 -43.51 42.23 -24.39
N LEU A 8 -44.22 41.35 -25.07
CA LEU A 8 -44.29 39.90 -24.77
C LEU A 8 -42.94 39.24 -25.06
N CYS A 9 -42.45 38.54 -24.09
CA CYS A 9 -41.27 37.68 -24.21
C CYS A 9 -41.61 36.43 -25.08
N PRO A 10 -40.85 36.10 -26.13
CA PRO A 10 -41.12 34.92 -26.95
C PRO A 10 -40.70 33.66 -26.18
N GLN A 11 -41.59 32.67 -26.17
CA GLN A 11 -41.33 31.31 -25.70
C GLN A 11 -40.22 30.65 -26.54
N PRO A 12 -39.40 29.78 -25.98
CA PRO A 12 -38.36 29.05 -26.73
C PRO A 12 -39.01 28.08 -27.71
N ILE A 13 -38.71 28.24 -28.99
CA ILE A 13 -39.16 27.35 -30.06
C ILE A 13 -38.40 26.03 -29.91
N ASN A 14 -39.15 24.93 -29.90
CA ASN A 14 -38.57 23.56 -29.83
C ASN A 14 -37.72 23.28 -31.08
N PRO A 15 -36.42 22.99 -30.95
CA PRO A 15 -35.52 22.80 -32.09
C PRO A 15 -35.95 21.64 -33.01
N THR A 16 -36.70 20.67 -32.51
CA THR A 16 -37.19 19.52 -33.27
C THR A 16 -38.28 19.88 -34.30
N GLU A 17 -39.20 20.79 -33.94
CA GLU A 17 -40.27 21.25 -34.85
C GLU A 17 -39.74 22.13 -36.00
N VAL A 18 -38.71 22.93 -35.73
CA VAL A 18 -38.06 23.74 -36.77
C VAL A 18 -37.32 22.85 -37.78
N LEU A 19 -36.66 21.77 -37.26
CA LEU A 19 -35.94 20.83 -38.12
C LEU A 19 -36.89 20.00 -39.00
N GLU A 20 -38.00 19.51 -38.46
CA GLU A 20 -39.02 18.78 -39.23
C GLU A 20 -39.68 19.69 -40.27
N SER A 21 -39.98 20.95 -40.01
CA SER A 21 -40.53 21.91 -40.96
C SER A 21 -39.56 22.23 -42.10
N MET A 22 -38.25 22.37 -41.79
CA MET A 22 -37.22 22.60 -42.83
C MET A 22 -37.00 21.33 -43.69
N VAL A 23 -36.95 20.17 -43.11
CA VAL A 23 -36.77 18.90 -43.84
C VAL A 23 -37.96 18.62 -44.76
N ASN A 24 -39.19 18.84 -44.32
CA ASN A 24 -40.41 18.68 -45.13
C ASN A 24 -40.53 19.71 -46.27
N ARG A 25 -40.09 20.93 -46.10
CA ARG A 25 -40.04 21.97 -47.17
C ARG A 25 -38.95 21.61 -48.21
N PHE A 26 -37.80 21.11 -47.83
CA PHE A 26 -36.73 20.72 -48.74
C PHE A 26 -37.09 19.44 -49.52
N MET A 27 -37.81 18.48 -48.94
CA MET A 27 -38.23 17.23 -49.60
C MET A 27 -39.31 17.43 -50.65
N ASN A 28 -40.12 18.50 -50.58
CA ASN A 28 -41.21 18.72 -51.52
C ASN A 28 -40.81 19.44 -52.83
N VAL A 29 -39.59 19.95 -52.93
CA VAL A 29 -39.20 20.79 -54.09
C VAL A 29 -38.33 20.04 -55.11
N PHE A 30 -37.69 18.93 -54.82
CA PHE A 30 -36.63 18.39 -55.71
C PHE A 30 -36.50 16.89 -55.88
N MET A 31 -37.51 15.97 -55.78
CA MET A 31 -37.15 14.55 -56.01
C MET A 31 -38.25 13.62 -56.55
N ASN A 32 -37.83 12.75 -57.49
CA ASN A 32 -38.54 11.61 -58.06
C ASN A 32 -38.63 10.44 -57.05
N ILE A 33 -39.67 9.62 -57.06
CA ILE A 33 -40.07 8.63 -56.05
C ILE A 33 -38.96 7.62 -55.65
N ALA A 34 -38.07 7.26 -56.61
CA ALA A 34 -36.99 6.29 -56.36
C ALA A 34 -35.82 6.89 -55.55
N THR A 35 -35.57 8.19 -55.66
CA THR A 35 -34.53 8.92 -54.94
C THR A 35 -34.98 9.23 -53.51
N ARG A 36 -36.31 9.45 -53.31
CA ARG A 36 -36.91 9.69 -51.98
C ARG A 36 -36.74 8.50 -51.01
N LYS A 37 -36.92 7.25 -51.52
CA LYS A 37 -36.72 6.04 -50.70
C LYS A 37 -35.26 5.81 -50.27
N LYS A 38 -34.27 6.09 -51.15
CA LYS A 38 -32.85 5.96 -50.79
C LYS A 38 -32.36 7.07 -49.82
N LEU A 39 -32.86 8.29 -49.98
CA LEU A 39 -32.50 9.37 -49.08
C LEU A 39 -33.18 9.27 -47.70
N SER A 40 -34.43 8.77 -47.66
CA SER A 40 -35.14 8.45 -46.42
C SER A 40 -34.44 7.33 -45.64
N LEU A 41 -33.90 6.29 -46.33
CA LEU A 41 -33.09 5.23 -45.68
C LEU A 41 -31.73 5.78 -45.16
N LEU A 42 -31.06 6.63 -45.94
CA LEU A 42 -29.79 7.27 -45.51
C LEU A 42 -29.98 8.25 -44.39
N LEU A 43 -31.04 9.07 -44.37
CA LEU A 43 -31.37 9.95 -43.24
C LEU A 43 -31.81 9.17 -42.02
N SER A 44 -32.58 8.06 -42.16
CA SER A 44 -32.95 7.19 -41.05
C SER A 44 -31.73 6.46 -40.47
N PHE A 45 -30.76 6.08 -41.32
CA PHE A 45 -29.51 5.49 -40.88
C PHE A 45 -28.59 6.52 -40.21
N SER A 46 -28.53 7.77 -40.73
CA SER A 46 -27.78 8.87 -40.13
C SER A 46 -28.42 9.40 -38.85
N LEU A 47 -29.74 9.41 -38.74
CA LEU A 47 -30.43 9.73 -37.46
C LEU A 47 -30.30 8.58 -36.46
N ALA A 48 -30.30 7.31 -36.90
CA ALA A 48 -30.04 6.17 -36.01
C ALA A 48 -28.59 6.16 -35.53
N VAL A 49 -27.61 6.51 -36.39
CA VAL A 49 -26.19 6.65 -36.01
C VAL A 49 -25.97 7.89 -35.13
N ALA A 50 -26.68 8.99 -35.39
CA ALA A 50 -26.64 10.18 -34.50
C ALA A 50 -27.37 9.93 -33.17
N ALA A 51 -28.47 9.18 -33.15
CA ALA A 51 -29.14 8.78 -31.91
C ALA A 51 -28.33 7.74 -31.12
N THR A 52 -27.59 6.85 -31.79
CA THR A 52 -26.61 5.96 -31.14
C THR A 52 -25.34 6.73 -30.68
N ALA A 53 -24.94 7.78 -31.37
CA ALA A 53 -23.85 8.65 -30.94
C ALA A 53 -24.25 9.61 -29.78
N LEU A 54 -25.51 10.01 -29.69
CA LEU A 54 -26.06 10.74 -28.53
C LEU A 54 -26.41 9.85 -27.35
N ALA A 55 -26.59 8.52 -27.56
CA ALA A 55 -26.76 7.53 -26.47
C ALA A 55 -25.43 7.07 -25.88
N LEU A 56 -24.30 7.65 -26.30
CA LEU A 56 -22.99 7.59 -25.63
C LEU A 56 -22.76 8.77 -24.67
N GLU A 57 -23.80 9.52 -24.31
CA GLU A 57 -23.75 10.33 -23.11
C GLU A 57 -23.61 9.41 -21.91
N ASN A 58 -22.55 9.63 -21.14
CA ASN A 58 -22.24 8.96 -19.88
C ASN A 58 -23.54 8.66 -19.13
N PRO A 59 -23.78 7.41 -18.72
CA PRO A 59 -24.93 7.12 -17.89
C PRO A 59 -24.85 8.02 -16.67
N SER A 60 -25.79 8.96 -16.56
CA SER A 60 -25.88 9.82 -15.40
C SER A 60 -25.93 8.93 -14.18
N GLY A 61 -24.95 9.03 -13.29
CA GLY A 61 -24.93 8.28 -12.05
C GLY A 61 -26.18 8.56 -11.21
N PRO A 62 -26.40 7.84 -10.11
CA PRO A 62 -27.56 8.06 -9.26
C PRO A 62 -27.61 9.52 -8.77
N ALA A 63 -28.81 10.04 -8.59
CA ALA A 63 -28.98 11.34 -7.96
C ALA A 63 -28.39 11.28 -6.54
N VAL A 64 -27.47 12.20 -6.26
CA VAL A 64 -26.83 12.32 -4.94
C VAL A 64 -27.73 13.15 -4.05
N GLY A 65 -28.34 12.53 -3.04
CA GLY A 65 -29.05 13.23 -1.98
C GLY A 65 -28.09 13.89 -0.98
N PRO A 66 -28.60 14.73 -0.07
CA PRO A 66 -27.77 15.31 0.99
C PRO A 66 -27.24 14.21 1.93
N PRO A 67 -26.02 14.34 2.47
CA PRO A 67 -25.50 13.41 3.45
C PRO A 67 -26.28 13.48 4.77
N PRO A 68 -26.17 12.45 5.62
CA PRO A 68 -26.74 12.47 6.97
C PRO A 68 -26.22 13.66 7.77
N LYS A 69 -27.09 14.33 8.48
CA LYS A 69 -26.68 15.46 9.35
C LYS A 69 -25.80 14.96 10.49
N THR A 70 -24.65 15.58 10.65
CA THR A 70 -23.73 15.30 11.76
C THR A 70 -23.89 16.38 12.83
N ALA A 71 -24.00 15.96 14.09
CA ALA A 71 -24.08 16.88 15.23
C ALA A 71 -22.75 17.62 15.39
N VAL A 72 -22.83 18.91 15.62
CA VAL A 72 -21.67 19.78 15.91
C VAL A 72 -21.57 19.97 17.42
N THR A 73 -20.44 19.58 18.00
CA THR A 73 -20.12 19.79 19.42
C THR A 73 -18.71 20.38 19.50
N GLU A 74 -18.62 21.71 19.53
CA GLU A 74 -17.32 22.38 19.53
C GLU A 74 -16.54 22.11 20.81
N VAL A 75 -15.34 21.60 20.67
CA VAL A 75 -14.31 21.53 21.71
C VAL A 75 -13.24 22.54 21.35
N LYS A 76 -12.96 23.46 22.30
CA LYS A 76 -11.91 24.47 22.16
C LYS A 76 -10.76 24.16 23.08
N GLU A 77 -9.57 24.13 22.57
CA GLU A 77 -8.35 23.92 23.35
C GLU A 77 -7.22 24.81 22.85
N MET A 78 -6.35 25.22 23.79
CA MET A 78 -5.14 25.98 23.44
C MET A 78 -3.98 24.98 23.26
N VAL A 79 -3.46 24.89 22.04
CA VAL A 79 -2.30 24.08 21.74
C VAL A 79 -1.16 24.99 21.32
N GLN A 80 -0.09 25.03 22.10
CA GLN A 80 1.07 25.89 21.85
C GLN A 80 0.72 27.37 21.57
N GLY A 81 -0.27 27.91 22.29
CA GLY A 81 -0.74 29.30 22.13
C GLY A 81 -1.70 29.54 20.97
N THR A 82 -2.08 28.51 20.22
CA THR A 82 -3.08 28.57 19.14
C THR A 82 -4.39 27.96 19.62
N GLU A 83 -5.51 28.67 19.46
CA GLU A 83 -6.85 28.10 19.71
C GLU A 83 -7.19 27.11 18.60
N ILE A 84 -7.42 25.87 18.97
CA ILE A 84 -7.90 24.80 18.08
C ILE A 84 -9.36 24.53 18.38
N ILE A 85 -10.18 24.59 17.33
CA ILE A 85 -11.62 24.28 17.40
C ILE A 85 -11.87 22.96 16.70
N ASP A 86 -12.39 21.98 17.45
CA ASP A 86 -12.71 20.65 16.95
C ASP A 86 -14.20 20.37 17.12
N SER A 87 -14.95 20.55 16.05
CA SER A 87 -16.41 20.40 16.02
C SER A 87 -16.89 18.95 16.07
N TYR A 88 -16.01 18.00 15.83
CA TYR A 88 -16.33 16.57 15.70
C TYR A 88 -15.47 15.68 16.59
N ARG A 89 -14.98 16.22 17.71
CA ARG A 89 -14.19 15.49 18.72
C ARG A 89 -14.90 14.24 19.24
N TRP A 90 -16.22 14.28 19.36
CA TRP A 90 -17.02 13.16 19.81
C TRP A 90 -16.92 11.91 18.91
N LEU A 91 -16.56 12.07 17.64
CA LEU A 91 -16.31 10.95 16.73
C LEU A 91 -14.99 10.21 17.01
N GLU A 92 -14.18 10.67 17.97
CA GLU A 92 -12.97 9.95 18.39
C GLU A 92 -13.30 8.66 19.15
N ASP A 93 -14.36 8.65 19.98
CA ASP A 93 -14.81 7.45 20.66
C ASP A 93 -15.55 6.52 19.71
N GLN A 94 -14.81 5.51 19.22
CA GLN A 94 -15.33 4.52 18.28
C GLN A 94 -16.50 3.68 18.85
N ASN A 95 -16.55 3.51 20.16
CA ASN A 95 -17.47 2.59 20.83
C ASN A 95 -18.73 3.30 21.38
N SER A 96 -18.78 4.63 21.35
CA SER A 96 -19.97 5.33 21.79
C SER A 96 -21.19 4.99 20.92
N PRO A 97 -22.39 4.84 21.49
CA PRO A 97 -23.61 4.56 20.72
C PRO A 97 -23.87 5.58 19.62
N GLU A 98 -23.55 6.85 19.88
CA GLU A 98 -23.73 7.96 18.94
C GLU A 98 -22.80 7.82 17.73
N THR A 99 -21.52 7.48 17.95
CA THR A 99 -20.55 7.24 16.88
C THR A 99 -20.94 6.01 16.05
N ARG A 100 -21.40 4.93 16.69
CA ARG A 100 -21.88 3.73 15.98
C ARG A 100 -23.08 4.04 15.08
N ALA A 101 -24.07 4.73 15.62
CA ALA A 101 -25.24 5.14 14.85
C ALA A 101 -24.87 6.07 13.68
N TRP A 102 -23.91 6.96 13.87
CA TRP A 102 -23.38 7.83 12.81
C TRP A 102 -22.67 7.02 11.72
N ILE A 103 -21.84 6.04 12.09
CA ILE A 103 -21.16 5.14 11.14
C ILE A 103 -22.20 4.40 10.29
N ASP A 104 -23.21 3.82 10.92
CA ASP A 104 -24.26 3.07 10.22
C ASP A 104 -25.02 3.98 9.22
N ALA A 105 -25.32 5.22 9.61
CA ALA A 105 -25.97 6.19 8.73
C ALA A 105 -25.07 6.60 7.55
N GLN A 106 -23.76 6.80 7.76
CA GLN A 106 -22.81 7.13 6.71
C GLN A 106 -22.60 5.93 5.75
N ASN A 107 -22.51 4.71 6.25
CA ASN A 107 -22.45 3.51 5.43
C ASN A 107 -23.70 3.37 4.56
N ALA A 108 -24.90 3.51 5.17
CA ALA A 108 -26.16 3.43 4.42
C ALA A 108 -26.24 4.50 3.30
N TYR A 109 -25.74 5.71 3.55
CA TYR A 109 -25.67 6.78 2.55
C TYR A 109 -24.71 6.41 1.42
N SER A 110 -23.48 5.98 1.74
CA SER A 110 -22.45 5.63 0.76
C SER A 110 -22.86 4.40 -0.07
N ASP A 111 -23.36 3.34 0.58
CA ASP A 111 -23.82 2.13 -0.08
C ASP A 111 -25.03 2.40 -0.99
N GLY A 112 -25.92 3.31 -0.57
CA GLY A 112 -27.06 3.77 -1.34
C GLY A 112 -26.67 4.43 -2.67
N ILE A 113 -25.45 4.95 -2.78
CA ILE A 113 -24.87 5.54 -3.99
C ILE A 113 -24.02 4.51 -4.74
N LEU A 114 -23.00 3.93 -4.07
CA LEU A 114 -22.01 3.06 -4.69
C LEU A 114 -22.63 1.81 -5.33
N SER A 115 -23.60 1.19 -4.66
CA SER A 115 -24.27 -0.01 -5.18
C SER A 115 -25.10 0.23 -6.44
N LYS A 116 -25.49 1.48 -6.70
CA LYS A 116 -26.32 1.85 -7.86
C LYS A 116 -25.52 2.43 -9.02
N LEU A 117 -24.20 2.50 -8.90
CA LEU A 117 -23.35 3.03 -9.97
C LEU A 117 -23.43 2.14 -11.21
N PRO A 118 -23.57 2.72 -12.42
CA PRO A 118 -23.66 1.94 -13.65
C PRO A 118 -22.36 1.19 -13.92
N GLY A 119 -22.46 0.00 -14.52
CA GLY A 119 -21.30 -0.82 -14.89
C GLY A 119 -20.69 -1.64 -13.76
N ARG A 120 -21.21 -1.56 -12.54
CA ARG A 120 -20.67 -2.23 -11.35
C ARG A 120 -20.48 -3.74 -11.57
N ASP A 121 -21.44 -4.43 -12.16
CA ASP A 121 -21.37 -5.88 -12.37
C ASP A 121 -20.25 -6.26 -13.36
N ALA A 122 -20.06 -5.49 -14.42
CA ALA A 122 -19.00 -5.74 -15.41
C ALA A 122 -17.61 -5.54 -14.80
N ILE A 123 -17.43 -4.50 -13.97
CA ILE A 123 -16.18 -4.25 -13.23
C ILE A 123 -15.95 -5.37 -12.22
N ARG A 124 -16.99 -5.78 -11.49
CA ARG A 124 -16.93 -6.86 -10.51
C ARG A 124 -16.52 -8.19 -11.17
N GLU A 125 -17.06 -8.51 -12.33
CA GLU A 125 -16.67 -9.69 -13.09
C GLU A 125 -15.20 -9.62 -13.53
N GLN A 126 -14.76 -8.46 -14.04
CA GLN A 126 -13.38 -8.24 -14.45
C GLN A 126 -12.40 -8.38 -13.26
N ILE A 127 -12.71 -7.79 -12.11
CA ILE A 127 -11.87 -7.87 -10.91
C ILE A 127 -11.91 -9.28 -10.31
N SER A 128 -13.07 -9.95 -10.33
CA SER A 128 -13.18 -11.35 -9.92
C SER A 128 -12.24 -12.26 -10.72
N ALA A 129 -12.17 -12.07 -12.03
CA ALA A 129 -11.27 -12.84 -12.90
C ALA A 129 -9.77 -12.60 -12.59
N MET A 130 -9.42 -11.50 -11.94
CA MET A 130 -8.04 -11.19 -11.53
C MET A 130 -7.72 -11.62 -10.08
N ILE A 131 -8.72 -11.72 -9.21
CA ILE A 131 -8.53 -12.05 -7.80
C ILE A 131 -8.80 -13.55 -7.54
N LYS A 132 -9.86 -14.12 -8.15
CA LYS A 132 -10.19 -15.55 -8.00
C LYS A 132 -9.32 -16.43 -8.90
N VAL A 133 -8.04 -16.49 -8.57
CA VAL A 133 -7.03 -17.30 -9.24
C VAL A 133 -6.16 -18.00 -8.22
N ASP A 134 -5.60 -19.13 -8.60
CA ASP A 134 -4.61 -19.82 -7.77
C ASP A 134 -3.39 -18.92 -7.54
N SER A 135 -2.99 -18.77 -6.30
CA SER A 135 -1.79 -18.02 -5.93
C SER A 135 -0.88 -18.81 -5.01
N MET A 136 0.42 -18.53 -5.06
CA MET A 136 1.44 -19.18 -4.25
C MET A 136 2.50 -18.17 -3.86
N GLY A 137 2.99 -18.26 -2.62
CA GLY A 137 4.12 -17.50 -2.12
C GLY A 137 5.47 -18.14 -2.46
N ALA A 138 6.54 -17.36 -2.34
CA ALA A 138 7.89 -17.90 -2.39
C ALA A 138 8.10 -18.84 -1.18
N PRO A 139 8.74 -20.01 -1.36
CA PRO A 139 8.92 -20.93 -0.26
C PRO A 139 10.07 -20.49 0.67
N LEU A 140 9.88 -20.76 1.96
CA LEU A 140 10.98 -20.91 2.89
C LEU A 140 11.44 -22.38 2.83
N VAL A 141 12.72 -22.61 2.58
CA VAL A 141 13.26 -23.98 2.44
C VAL A 141 14.05 -24.35 3.69
N MET A 142 13.70 -25.48 4.29
CA MET A 142 14.37 -25.99 5.47
C MET A 142 14.48 -27.50 5.38
N ASN A 143 15.70 -28.04 5.41
CA ASN A 143 15.97 -29.48 5.36
C ASN A 143 15.20 -30.18 4.23
N ASN A 144 15.30 -29.68 2.99
CA ASN A 144 14.62 -30.23 1.80
C ASN A 144 13.06 -30.22 1.91
N ARG A 145 12.50 -29.39 2.81
CA ARG A 145 11.07 -29.14 2.95
C ARG A 145 10.80 -27.69 2.53
N TYR A 146 9.81 -27.48 1.69
CA TYR A 146 9.41 -26.20 1.12
C TYR A 146 8.13 -25.74 1.81
N PHE A 147 8.16 -24.68 2.59
CA PHE A 147 7.02 -24.13 3.32
C PHE A 147 6.53 -22.88 2.60
N PHE A 148 5.26 -22.81 2.24
CA PHE A 148 4.71 -21.68 1.49
C PHE A 148 3.23 -21.50 1.75
N THR A 149 2.75 -20.28 1.50
CA THR A 149 1.31 -19.97 1.44
C THR A 149 0.78 -20.29 0.05
N LYS A 150 -0.39 -20.92 -0.03
CA LYS A 150 -1.10 -21.20 -1.27
C LYS A 150 -2.59 -20.92 -1.07
N ARG A 151 -3.23 -20.28 -2.06
CA ARG A 151 -4.66 -20.03 -2.10
C ARG A 151 -5.21 -20.53 -3.43
N GLN A 152 -6.25 -21.35 -3.38
CA GLN A 152 -7.00 -21.76 -4.57
C GLN A 152 -7.97 -20.66 -5.00
N ALA A 153 -8.39 -20.69 -6.26
CA ALA A 153 -9.23 -19.66 -6.86
C ALA A 153 -10.58 -19.46 -6.15
N ASP A 154 -11.12 -20.51 -5.56
CA ASP A 154 -12.39 -20.53 -4.84
C ASP A 154 -12.28 -20.24 -3.33
N GLN A 155 -11.05 -20.08 -2.82
CA GLN A 155 -10.80 -19.78 -1.41
C GLN A 155 -10.69 -18.27 -1.16
N ASP A 156 -11.20 -17.83 0.00
CA ASP A 156 -11.10 -16.45 0.45
C ASP A 156 -9.75 -16.12 1.06
N GLN A 157 -9.06 -17.10 1.67
CA GLN A 157 -7.77 -16.93 2.35
C GLN A 157 -6.76 -17.97 1.90
N GLY A 158 -5.48 -17.64 2.04
CA GLY A 158 -4.38 -18.58 1.80
C GLY A 158 -4.11 -19.48 3.00
N SER A 159 -3.84 -20.75 2.74
CA SER A 159 -3.46 -21.74 3.72
C SER A 159 -1.95 -22.01 3.68
N LEU A 160 -1.38 -22.55 4.77
CA LEU A 160 0.04 -22.93 4.84
C LEU A 160 0.22 -24.39 4.40
N PHE A 161 1.21 -24.60 3.55
CA PHE A 161 1.55 -25.90 2.97
C PHE A 161 3.02 -26.24 3.20
N VAL A 162 3.33 -27.53 3.19
CA VAL A 162 4.68 -28.05 3.04
C VAL A 162 4.77 -28.97 1.82
N ARG A 163 5.93 -28.95 1.14
CA ARG A 163 6.28 -29.90 0.09
C ARG A 163 7.60 -30.57 0.46
N LYS A 164 7.62 -31.89 0.61
CA LYS A 164 8.83 -32.69 0.95
C LYS A 164 9.59 -32.97 -0.34
N GLY A 165 10.74 -32.33 -0.52
CA GLY A 165 11.51 -32.37 -1.77
C GLY A 165 10.87 -31.57 -2.91
N LEU A 166 11.68 -31.15 -3.89
CA LEU A 166 11.25 -30.28 -4.98
C LEU A 166 10.09 -30.84 -5.82
N GLN A 167 10.02 -32.16 -5.96
CA GLN A 167 8.98 -32.87 -6.74
C GLN A 167 7.89 -33.50 -5.86
N GLY A 168 7.90 -33.22 -4.56
CA GLY A 168 6.90 -33.72 -3.60
C GLY A 168 5.50 -33.18 -3.85
N LYS A 169 4.52 -33.74 -3.19
CA LYS A 169 3.16 -33.26 -3.17
C LYS A 169 3.03 -32.13 -2.13
N ASP A 170 2.10 -31.19 -2.39
CA ASP A 170 1.72 -30.17 -1.42
C ASP A 170 0.85 -30.81 -0.34
N GLU A 171 1.32 -30.75 0.91
CA GLU A 171 0.60 -31.21 2.09
C GLU A 171 0.08 -29.97 2.85
N LEU A 172 -1.22 -29.92 3.14
CA LEU A 172 -1.85 -28.84 3.91
C LEU A 172 -1.41 -28.93 5.37
N LEU A 173 -0.92 -27.81 5.92
CA LEU A 173 -0.54 -27.70 7.33
C LEU A 173 -1.57 -26.95 8.16
N VAL A 174 -1.94 -25.74 7.71
CA VAL A 174 -2.89 -24.87 8.42
C VAL A 174 -3.87 -24.26 7.44
N ASP A 175 -5.16 -24.45 7.69
CA ASP A 175 -6.26 -23.84 6.95
C ASP A 175 -6.95 -22.77 7.83
N PRO A 176 -6.93 -21.50 7.46
CA PRO A 176 -7.62 -20.46 8.24
C PRO A 176 -9.13 -20.39 8.00
N LEU A 177 -9.67 -21.02 6.94
CA LEU A 177 -11.08 -20.89 6.58
C LEU A 177 -12.03 -21.35 7.69
N PRO A 178 -11.81 -22.51 8.39
CA PRO A 178 -12.64 -22.93 9.50
C PRO A 178 -12.52 -22.06 10.76
N MET A 179 -11.47 -21.23 10.86
CA MET A 179 -11.20 -20.43 12.06
C MET A 179 -12.15 -19.24 12.22
N SER A 180 -12.82 -18.83 11.14
CA SER A 180 -13.77 -17.71 11.17
C SER A 180 -14.92 -17.91 10.18
N PRO A 181 -16.18 -17.80 10.60
CA PRO A 181 -17.34 -17.88 9.70
C PRO A 181 -17.36 -16.81 8.61
N LYS A 182 -16.67 -15.68 8.84
CA LYS A 182 -16.55 -14.57 7.88
C LYS A 182 -15.24 -14.62 7.10
N HIS A 183 -14.42 -15.66 7.26
CA HIS A 183 -13.10 -15.81 6.66
C HIS A 183 -12.15 -14.62 6.88
N THR A 184 -12.30 -13.92 8.01
CA THR A 184 -11.47 -12.74 8.37
C THR A 184 -10.15 -13.10 9.05
N VAL A 185 -9.92 -14.38 9.30
CA VAL A 185 -8.68 -14.90 9.88
C VAL A 185 -7.66 -15.21 8.78
N THR A 186 -6.42 -14.79 8.99
CA THR A 186 -5.27 -15.17 8.15
C THR A 186 -4.20 -15.85 8.96
N VAL A 187 -3.46 -16.73 8.29
CA VAL A 187 -2.29 -17.42 8.85
C VAL A 187 -1.03 -17.07 8.07
N ASN A 188 0.06 -16.82 8.79
CA ASN A 188 1.34 -16.49 8.18
C ASN A 188 2.44 -17.35 8.76
N LEU A 189 3.32 -17.83 7.89
CA LEU A 189 4.55 -18.52 8.31
C LEU A 189 5.46 -17.51 9.04
N VAL A 190 5.90 -17.85 10.25
CA VAL A 190 6.82 -17.04 11.05
C VAL A 190 8.24 -17.57 10.92
N THR A 191 8.46 -18.82 11.32
CA THR A 191 9.76 -19.48 11.22
C THR A 191 9.58 -21.01 11.22
N VAL A 192 10.66 -21.72 10.91
CA VAL A 192 10.71 -23.18 10.95
C VAL A 192 11.97 -23.61 11.71
N SER A 193 11.89 -24.65 12.53
CA SER A 193 13.06 -25.21 13.22
C SER A 193 14.12 -25.69 12.23
N HIS A 194 15.37 -25.71 12.63
CA HIS A 194 16.50 -26.05 11.77
C HIS A 194 16.35 -27.43 11.09
N ASP A 195 15.79 -28.42 11.79
CA ASP A 195 15.50 -29.74 11.26
C ASP A 195 14.23 -29.83 10.40
N GLY A 196 13.46 -28.74 10.30
CA GLY A 196 12.22 -28.68 9.53
C GLY A 196 11.05 -29.41 10.18
N SER A 197 11.12 -29.81 11.46
CA SER A 197 10.08 -30.58 12.14
C SER A 197 9.03 -29.74 12.85
N LEU A 198 9.38 -28.52 13.28
CA LEU A 198 8.46 -27.58 13.91
C LEU A 198 8.30 -26.34 13.05
N MET A 199 7.08 -25.83 12.93
CA MET A 199 6.76 -24.58 12.28
C MET A 199 6.08 -23.64 13.27
N ALA A 200 6.61 -22.43 13.45
CA ALA A 200 5.87 -21.36 14.07
C ALA A 200 5.07 -20.61 13.00
N TYR A 201 3.81 -20.38 13.25
CA TYR A 201 2.93 -19.59 12.41
C TYR A 201 2.15 -18.58 13.28
N SER A 202 1.66 -17.53 12.68
CA SER A 202 0.85 -16.52 13.39
C SER A 202 -0.55 -16.46 12.83
N VAL A 203 -1.52 -16.27 13.72
CA VAL A 203 -2.94 -16.04 13.41
C VAL A 203 -3.24 -14.56 13.58
N ARG A 204 -3.85 -13.96 12.55
CA ARG A 204 -4.31 -12.57 12.55
C ARG A 204 -5.81 -12.54 12.31
N GLU A 205 -6.52 -11.67 13.01
CA GLU A 205 -7.96 -11.50 12.88
C GLU A 205 -8.31 -10.10 12.37
N GLY A 206 -9.22 -10.01 11.42
CA GLY A 206 -9.81 -8.76 10.93
C GLY A 206 -8.81 -7.74 10.38
N GLY A 207 -7.59 -8.14 9.99
CA GLY A 207 -6.57 -7.22 9.51
C GLY A 207 -5.93 -6.33 10.59
N ALA A 208 -6.09 -6.68 11.88
CA ALA A 208 -5.35 -6.06 12.99
C ALA A 208 -3.83 -6.28 12.83
N ASP A 209 -3.02 -5.42 13.42
CA ASP A 209 -1.55 -5.60 13.40
C ASP A 209 -1.09 -6.70 14.34
N GLU A 210 -1.81 -6.91 15.42
CA GLU A 210 -1.50 -7.93 16.42
C GLU A 210 -1.79 -9.32 15.86
N THR A 211 -0.86 -10.23 16.14
CA THR A 211 -0.95 -11.65 15.78
C THR A 211 -0.72 -12.54 16.99
N THR A 212 -1.31 -13.73 16.97
CA THR A 212 -1.06 -14.76 17.99
C THR A 212 -0.15 -15.84 17.38
N PRO A 213 1.06 -16.07 17.94
CA PRO A 213 1.92 -17.15 17.49
C PRO A 213 1.41 -18.52 17.96
N HIS A 214 1.63 -19.51 17.11
CA HIS A 214 1.35 -20.95 17.37
C HIS A 214 2.51 -21.79 16.88
N ILE A 215 2.70 -22.98 17.43
CA ILE A 215 3.71 -23.92 16.98
C ILE A 215 3.05 -25.22 16.55
N LEU A 216 3.37 -25.68 15.34
CA LEU A 216 2.88 -26.92 14.73
C LEU A 216 4.02 -27.92 14.58
N ASP A 217 3.81 -29.15 15.02
CA ASP A 217 4.64 -30.29 14.65
C ASP A 217 4.24 -30.77 13.25
N ILE A 218 5.21 -30.72 12.32
CA ILE A 218 4.97 -30.92 10.89
C ILE A 218 4.66 -32.36 10.54
N ASP A 219 5.27 -33.32 11.25
CA ASP A 219 5.14 -34.74 10.90
C ASP A 219 3.87 -35.34 11.50
N SER A 220 3.44 -34.88 12.67
CA SER A 220 2.20 -35.34 13.31
C SER A 220 0.99 -34.46 12.93
N HIS A 221 1.17 -33.28 12.33
CA HIS A 221 0.15 -32.26 12.05
C HIS A 221 -0.58 -31.82 13.34
N LYS A 222 0.11 -31.82 14.48
CA LYS A 222 -0.47 -31.41 15.76
C LYS A 222 0.12 -30.09 16.23
N GLU A 223 -0.74 -29.19 16.65
CA GLU A 223 -0.36 -28.00 17.35
C GLU A 223 0.16 -28.36 18.74
N LEU A 224 1.26 -27.71 19.16
CA LEU A 224 1.79 -27.86 20.52
C LEU A 224 0.89 -27.08 21.51
N ALA A 225 0.91 -27.51 22.76
CA ALA A 225 0.07 -26.92 23.82
C ALA A 225 0.56 -25.55 24.30
N ASP A 226 1.76 -25.13 23.86
CA ASP A 226 2.35 -23.85 24.22
C ASP A 226 1.49 -22.69 23.66
N SER A 227 1.11 -21.78 24.54
CA SER A 227 0.28 -20.62 24.17
C SER A 227 1.05 -19.32 24.36
N PHE A 228 0.91 -18.42 23.39
CA PHE A 228 1.62 -17.14 23.40
C PHE A 228 0.62 -15.98 23.36
N PRO A 229 0.90 -14.87 24.07
CA PRO A 229 0.03 -13.69 23.98
C PRO A 229 0.08 -13.04 22.60
N LYS A 230 -0.97 -12.33 22.26
CA LYS A 230 -0.98 -11.47 21.05
C LYS A 230 0.20 -10.50 21.12
N ALA A 231 0.89 -10.36 20.00
CA ALA A 231 2.05 -9.48 19.89
C ALA A 231 2.04 -8.74 18.54
N ARG A 232 2.69 -7.59 18.52
CA ARG A 232 2.89 -6.77 17.34
C ARG A 232 4.40 -6.60 17.13
N TYR A 233 4.86 -6.62 15.87
CA TYR A 233 6.26 -6.42 15.51
C TYR A 233 7.22 -7.29 16.33
N SER A 234 6.87 -8.57 16.48
CA SER A 234 7.57 -9.50 17.34
C SER A 234 8.50 -10.42 16.57
N GLY A 235 9.75 -10.53 16.99
CA GLY A 235 10.64 -11.62 16.62
C GLY A 235 10.21 -12.92 17.31
N PHE A 236 10.42 -14.06 16.65
CA PHE A 236 10.16 -15.37 17.21
C PHE A 236 11.23 -16.36 16.70
N ALA A 237 11.95 -17.01 17.58
CA ALA A 237 13.06 -17.90 17.20
C ALA A 237 13.02 -19.19 18.00
N ILE A 238 12.91 -20.33 17.30
CA ILE A 238 12.93 -21.67 17.89
C ILE A 238 14.39 -22.10 18.09
N LEU A 239 14.75 -22.57 19.29
CA LEU A 239 16.07 -23.15 19.55
C LEU A 239 16.27 -24.43 18.73
N ASN A 240 17.51 -24.71 18.28
CA ASN A 240 17.82 -25.87 17.48
C ASN A 240 17.56 -27.21 18.20
N ASP A 241 17.74 -27.25 19.54
CA ASP A 241 17.41 -28.40 20.38
C ASP A 241 15.91 -28.47 20.72
N LYS A 242 15.10 -27.51 20.27
CA LYS A 242 13.65 -27.42 20.51
C LYS A 242 13.27 -27.31 21.99
N SER A 243 14.20 -26.99 22.89
CA SER A 243 13.94 -26.85 24.32
C SER A 243 13.17 -25.58 24.68
N GLY A 244 13.16 -24.56 23.80
CA GLY A 244 12.48 -23.31 24.01
C GLY A 244 12.45 -22.40 22.79
N VAL A 245 11.86 -21.23 22.98
CA VAL A 245 11.81 -20.17 22.00
C VAL A 245 12.19 -18.82 22.61
N TYR A 246 12.84 -17.97 21.84
CA TYR A 246 12.93 -16.53 22.15
C TYR A 246 11.85 -15.79 21.41
N LEU A 247 11.16 -14.90 22.09
CA LEU A 247 10.12 -14.07 21.48
C LEU A 247 10.13 -12.65 22.06
N ALA A 248 9.88 -11.67 21.19
CA ALA A 248 9.66 -10.30 21.59
C ALA A 248 8.16 -10.07 21.80
N ARG A 249 7.78 -9.39 22.90
CA ARG A 249 6.41 -9.00 23.23
C ARG A 249 6.36 -7.51 23.59
N VAL A 250 5.28 -6.84 23.22
CA VAL A 250 5.03 -5.47 23.69
C VAL A 250 4.29 -5.56 25.02
N THR A 251 4.84 -4.91 26.03
CA THR A 251 4.22 -4.74 27.35
C THR A 251 3.77 -3.28 27.53
N LYS A 252 3.05 -2.97 28.61
CA LYS A 252 2.67 -1.58 28.93
C LYS A 252 3.87 -0.65 29.10
N ASP A 253 5.02 -1.20 29.51
CA ASP A 253 6.26 -0.47 29.77
C ASP A 253 7.23 -0.49 28.58
N GLY A 254 6.80 -1.02 27.44
CA GLY A 254 7.54 -1.14 26.19
C GLY A 254 7.84 -2.59 25.78
N PRO A 255 8.59 -2.79 24.69
CA PRO A 255 8.92 -4.11 24.17
C PRO A 255 9.96 -4.84 25.04
N ARG A 256 9.81 -6.16 25.16
CA ARG A 256 10.69 -7.04 25.94
C ARG A 256 10.93 -8.34 25.17
N VAL A 257 12.13 -8.90 25.29
CA VAL A 257 12.45 -10.25 24.81
C VAL A 257 12.37 -11.22 25.97
N TYR A 258 11.64 -12.31 25.76
CA TYR A 258 11.46 -13.39 26.71
C TYR A 258 12.03 -14.69 26.17
N PHE A 259 12.49 -15.53 27.09
CA PHE A 259 12.73 -16.95 26.87
C PHE A 259 11.54 -17.74 27.40
N HIS A 260 10.90 -18.50 26.53
CA HIS A 260 9.85 -19.46 26.83
C HIS A 260 10.41 -20.88 26.76
N LYS A 261 10.28 -21.66 27.82
CA LYS A 261 10.64 -23.07 27.82
C LYS A 261 9.48 -23.89 27.28
N MET A 262 9.72 -24.70 26.25
CA MET A 262 8.67 -25.51 25.64
C MET A 262 7.98 -26.42 26.64
N GLY A 263 6.65 -26.51 26.53
CA GLY A 263 5.77 -27.29 27.42
C GLY A 263 5.47 -26.63 28.77
N THR A 264 5.74 -25.31 28.92
CA THR A 264 5.42 -24.58 30.15
C THR A 264 4.40 -23.47 29.87
N ASP A 265 3.84 -22.88 30.94
CA ASP A 265 2.96 -21.72 30.82
C ASP A 265 3.78 -20.46 30.50
N SER A 266 3.35 -19.68 29.51
CA SER A 266 3.98 -18.43 29.12
C SER A 266 3.99 -17.34 30.22
N ALA A 267 3.19 -17.50 31.27
CA ALA A 267 3.27 -16.66 32.46
C ALA A 267 4.58 -16.87 33.24
N THR A 268 5.28 -17.98 33.04
CA THR A 268 6.56 -18.32 33.66
C THR A 268 7.78 -17.92 32.83
N ASP A 269 7.57 -17.27 31.70
CA ASP A 269 8.64 -16.85 30.80
C ASP A 269 9.64 -15.91 31.46
N THR A 270 10.91 -16.12 31.17
CA THR A 270 11.97 -15.29 31.72
C THR A 270 12.27 -14.10 30.81
N GLU A 271 12.12 -12.88 31.32
CA GLU A 271 12.58 -11.68 30.62
C GLU A 271 14.10 -11.67 30.53
N ILE A 272 14.64 -11.53 29.33
CA ILE A 272 16.08 -11.52 29.06
C ILE A 272 16.61 -10.20 28.54
N PHE A 273 15.77 -9.36 27.92
CA PHE A 273 16.18 -8.08 27.37
C PHE A 273 15.00 -7.11 27.24
N GLY A 274 15.33 -5.81 27.20
CA GLY A 274 14.40 -4.75 26.86
C GLY A 274 14.07 -3.81 28.02
N LYS A 275 14.51 -4.13 29.26
CA LYS A 275 14.33 -3.24 30.43
C LYS A 275 14.93 -1.86 30.15
N GLY A 276 14.09 -0.82 30.27
CA GLY A 276 14.48 0.58 30.04
C GLY A 276 14.13 1.12 28.66
N TYR A 277 13.67 0.28 27.71
CA TYR A 277 13.09 0.75 26.46
C TYR A 277 11.59 1.01 26.65
N GLY A 278 11.15 2.20 26.26
CA GLY A 278 9.75 2.63 26.33
C GLY A 278 8.89 2.13 25.18
N PRO A 279 7.58 2.43 25.20
CA PRO A 279 6.62 1.94 24.19
C PRO A 279 6.81 2.54 22.79
N GLU A 280 7.68 3.53 22.63
CA GLU A 280 8.07 4.12 21.35
C GLU A 280 9.12 3.30 20.59
N ASN A 281 9.67 2.23 21.21
CA ASN A 281 10.70 1.39 20.61
C ASN A 281 10.11 0.09 20.06
N ILE A 282 10.78 -0.50 19.06
CA ILE A 282 10.48 -1.82 18.51
C ILE A 282 11.69 -2.73 18.78
N ILE A 283 11.46 -3.91 19.33
CA ILE A 283 12.51 -4.90 19.58
C ILE A 283 12.19 -6.19 18.83
N ASN A 284 13.16 -6.65 18.05
CA ASN A 284 13.13 -7.92 17.37
C ASN A 284 14.24 -8.84 17.86
N CYS A 285 14.03 -10.16 17.85
CA CYS A 285 15.05 -11.15 18.15
C CYS A 285 15.03 -12.27 17.13
N GLY A 286 16.18 -12.89 16.89
CA GLY A 286 16.37 -14.01 16.00
C GLY A 286 17.58 -14.83 16.40
N ILE A 287 17.65 -16.08 15.93
CA ILE A 287 18.78 -16.99 16.11
C ILE A 287 19.33 -17.35 14.74
N THR A 288 20.66 -17.45 14.60
CA THR A 288 21.29 -17.97 13.40
C THR A 288 20.85 -19.42 13.17
N ARG A 289 20.83 -19.85 11.89
CA ARG A 289 20.37 -21.18 11.51
C ARG A 289 21.12 -22.31 12.22
N ASP A 290 22.44 -22.15 12.40
CA ASP A 290 23.27 -23.08 13.15
C ASP A 290 23.04 -23.07 14.66
N GLY A 291 22.22 -22.14 15.16
CA GLY A 291 21.93 -21.94 16.57
C GLY A 291 23.08 -21.28 17.36
N HIS A 292 24.11 -20.81 16.66
CA HIS A 292 25.32 -20.30 17.30
C HIS A 292 25.10 -18.91 17.92
N TYR A 293 24.46 -17.99 17.21
CA TYR A 293 24.25 -16.62 17.68
C TYR A 293 22.78 -16.23 17.79
N MET A 294 22.42 -15.63 18.90
CA MET A 294 21.17 -14.84 19.03
C MET A 294 21.47 -13.39 18.72
N GLN A 295 20.66 -12.78 17.89
CA GLN A 295 20.70 -11.34 17.59
C GLN A 295 19.44 -10.67 18.13
N ILE A 296 19.61 -9.53 18.82
CA ILE A 296 18.54 -8.63 19.22
C ILE A 296 18.76 -7.29 18.51
N MET A 297 17.72 -6.77 17.89
CA MET A 297 17.73 -5.45 17.25
C MET A 297 16.70 -4.55 17.91
N VAL A 298 17.07 -3.32 18.20
CA VAL A 298 16.19 -2.26 18.74
C VAL A 298 16.11 -1.16 17.71
N GLU A 299 14.88 -0.79 17.37
CA GLU A 299 14.56 0.35 16.50
C GLU A 299 13.91 1.44 17.34
N HIS A 300 14.43 2.66 17.26
CA HIS A 300 13.88 3.82 17.97
C HIS A 300 12.82 4.51 17.12
N GLY A 301 11.59 4.02 17.17
CA GLY A 301 10.49 4.43 16.30
C GLY A 301 10.46 3.60 15.00
N SER A 302 9.70 4.07 14.02
CA SER A 302 9.51 3.40 12.73
C SER A 302 10.46 3.89 11.63
N SER A 303 11.45 4.70 11.97
CA SER A 303 12.50 5.17 11.07
C SER A 303 13.72 4.25 11.18
N GLU A 304 14.31 3.85 10.07
CA GLU A 304 15.54 3.04 10.07
C GLU A 304 16.78 3.83 10.54
N ASP A 305 16.65 5.08 10.94
CA ASP A 305 17.76 6.00 11.20
C ASP A 305 18.43 5.84 12.55
N ASN A 306 17.85 5.07 13.45
CA ASN A 306 18.38 4.89 14.79
C ASN A 306 18.13 3.46 15.28
N THR A 307 19.13 2.60 15.10
CA THR A 307 19.03 1.19 15.45
C THR A 307 20.18 0.76 16.35
N GLU A 308 19.90 -0.20 17.23
CA GLU A 308 20.90 -0.86 18.06
C GLU A 308 20.96 -2.35 17.75
N ILE A 309 22.15 -2.95 17.84
CA ILE A 309 22.36 -4.38 17.62
C ILE A 309 23.09 -4.99 18.81
N TYR A 310 22.53 -6.08 19.30
CA TYR A 310 23.10 -6.92 20.34
C TYR A 310 23.22 -8.35 19.86
N VAL A 311 24.29 -9.05 20.24
CA VAL A 311 24.56 -10.44 19.84
C VAL A 311 24.99 -11.25 21.06
N GLN A 312 24.47 -12.47 21.18
CA GLN A 312 24.91 -13.42 22.19
C GLN A 312 25.40 -14.71 21.52
N ASP A 313 26.58 -15.18 21.92
CA ASP A 313 27.07 -16.53 21.59
C ASP A 313 26.30 -17.53 22.45
N MET A 314 25.47 -18.33 21.81
CA MET A 314 24.59 -19.32 22.45
C MET A 314 25.34 -20.59 22.83
N THR A 315 26.49 -20.87 22.20
CA THR A 315 27.28 -22.06 22.47
C THR A 315 28.08 -21.96 23.77
N THR A 316 28.61 -20.77 24.05
CA THR A 316 29.34 -20.46 25.27
C THR A 316 28.44 -19.94 26.38
N LYS A 317 27.17 -19.59 26.07
CA LYS A 317 26.26 -18.87 26.98
C LYS A 317 26.91 -17.62 27.57
N GLY A 318 27.75 -16.97 26.76
CA GLY A 318 28.45 -15.74 27.11
C GLY A 318 27.50 -14.54 27.33
N PRO A 319 28.02 -13.40 27.80
CA PRO A 319 27.22 -12.19 27.97
C PRO A 319 26.72 -11.68 26.62
N LEU A 320 25.61 -10.92 26.64
CA LEU A 320 25.10 -10.22 25.48
C LEU A 320 26.10 -9.11 25.10
N MET A 321 26.68 -9.20 23.91
CA MET A 321 27.63 -8.26 23.34
C MET A 321 26.87 -7.09 22.70
N THR A 322 27.27 -5.87 23.01
CA THR A 322 26.77 -4.68 22.33
C THR A 322 27.57 -4.43 21.06
N ILE A 323 26.98 -4.61 19.88
CA ILE A 323 27.64 -4.34 18.58
C ILE A 323 27.42 -2.88 18.17
N VAL A 324 26.18 -2.40 18.28
CA VAL A 324 25.81 -1.01 17.99
C VAL A 324 24.91 -0.50 19.11
N LYS A 325 25.23 0.67 19.64
CA LYS A 325 24.38 1.43 20.56
C LYS A 325 24.74 2.91 20.53
N GLY A 326 23.72 3.78 20.64
CA GLY A 326 23.90 5.22 20.77
C GLY A 326 24.52 5.90 19.55
N VAL A 327 24.30 5.34 18.37
CA VAL A 327 24.70 5.93 17.09
C VAL A 327 23.45 6.23 16.27
N HIS A 328 23.28 7.49 15.91
CA HIS A 328 22.15 7.93 15.10
C HIS A 328 22.41 7.55 13.61
N ALA A 329 22.13 6.31 13.30
CA ALA A 329 22.20 5.73 11.96
C ALA A 329 21.45 4.39 11.93
N GLY A 330 21.09 3.95 10.74
CA GLY A 330 20.51 2.64 10.51
C GLY A 330 21.59 1.56 10.43
N PHE A 331 21.38 0.46 11.13
CA PHE A 331 22.24 -0.72 11.08
C PHE A 331 21.37 -1.98 10.99
N ASN A 332 21.55 -2.75 9.91
CA ASN A 332 20.84 -4.01 9.69
C ASN A 332 21.85 -5.15 9.50
N GLY A 333 22.01 -5.98 10.53
CA GLY A 333 22.98 -7.06 10.58
C GLY A 333 22.43 -8.39 10.08
N ARG A 334 23.28 -9.15 9.37
CA ARG A 334 23.04 -10.55 9.00
C ARG A 334 24.29 -11.36 9.33
N ILE A 335 24.12 -12.49 9.99
CA ILE A 335 25.24 -13.30 10.51
C ILE A 335 25.42 -14.55 9.62
N ALA A 336 26.68 -14.86 9.28
CA ALA A 336 27.10 -16.09 8.62
C ALA A 336 28.41 -16.60 9.24
N GLY A 337 28.36 -17.73 9.92
CA GLY A 337 29.44 -18.19 10.79
C GLY A 337 29.78 -17.14 11.86
N ASP A 338 31.04 -16.84 12.04
CA ASP A 338 31.52 -15.84 13.04
C ASP A 338 31.56 -14.41 12.49
N LYS A 339 30.93 -14.14 11.33
CA LYS A 339 30.92 -12.82 10.72
C LYS A 339 29.51 -12.26 10.64
N MET A 340 29.39 -10.99 11.01
CA MET A 340 28.18 -10.20 10.78
C MET A 340 28.43 -9.23 9.64
N PHE A 341 27.59 -9.30 8.60
CA PHE A 341 27.54 -8.28 7.54
C PHE A 341 26.47 -7.26 7.91
N VAL A 342 26.82 -6.00 7.97
CA VAL A 342 25.96 -4.91 8.45
C VAL A 342 25.72 -3.92 7.31
N ARG A 343 24.49 -3.87 6.81
CA ARG A 343 24.03 -2.79 5.93
C ARG A 343 23.81 -1.55 6.82
N THR A 344 24.42 -0.42 6.47
CA THR A 344 24.33 0.80 7.28
C THR A 344 24.41 2.07 6.43
N ASN A 345 23.68 3.11 6.85
CA ASN A 345 23.81 4.48 6.33
C ASN A 345 24.80 5.32 7.15
N TRP A 346 25.44 4.75 8.17
CA TRP A 346 26.45 5.43 8.97
C TRP A 346 27.61 5.93 8.12
N LYS A 347 27.78 7.24 8.03
CA LYS A 347 28.73 7.94 7.14
C LYS A 347 28.58 7.56 5.65
N ALA A 348 27.37 7.11 5.23
CA ALA A 348 27.09 6.63 3.88
C ALA A 348 25.59 6.78 3.55
N PRO A 349 25.09 7.98 3.20
CA PRO A 349 23.67 8.26 3.01
C PRO A 349 22.96 7.39 1.96
N LYS A 350 23.71 6.76 1.05
CA LYS A 350 23.19 5.78 0.08
C LYS A 350 23.47 4.34 0.47
N TRP A 351 23.85 4.11 1.73
CA TRP A 351 24.10 2.82 2.36
C TRP A 351 25.37 2.12 1.85
N ARG A 352 25.96 1.32 2.72
CA ARG A 352 27.12 0.46 2.47
C ARG A 352 27.03 -0.82 3.28
N VAL A 353 27.92 -1.79 3.04
CA VAL A 353 28.02 -3.02 3.86
C VAL A 353 29.38 -3.08 4.54
N MET A 354 29.34 -3.25 5.85
CA MET A 354 30.51 -3.45 6.72
C MET A 354 30.51 -4.89 7.24
N GLU A 355 31.68 -5.44 7.53
CA GLU A 355 31.86 -6.74 8.19
C GLU A 355 32.38 -6.55 9.62
N VAL A 356 31.78 -7.27 10.55
CA VAL A 356 32.18 -7.36 11.95
C VAL A 356 32.59 -8.80 12.28
N ASP A 357 33.74 -9.00 12.88
CA ASP A 357 34.18 -10.29 13.44
C ASP A 357 33.54 -10.46 14.82
N LEU A 358 32.65 -11.43 14.97
CA LEU A 358 31.92 -11.68 16.22
C LEU A 358 32.76 -12.35 17.30
N LYS A 359 33.90 -12.97 16.94
CA LYS A 359 34.86 -13.49 17.94
C LYS A 359 35.60 -12.37 18.66
N ASN A 360 35.88 -11.28 17.96
CA ASN A 360 36.57 -10.11 18.47
C ASN A 360 35.93 -8.82 17.95
N PRO A 361 34.68 -8.50 18.34
CA PRO A 361 33.98 -7.39 17.77
C PRO A 361 34.66 -6.06 18.15
N ALA A 362 35.13 -5.33 17.16
CA ALA A 362 35.65 -3.98 17.37
C ALA A 362 34.53 -3.03 17.77
N MET A 363 34.66 -2.44 18.97
CA MET A 363 33.69 -1.42 19.47
C MET A 363 33.75 -0.14 18.63
N ASP A 364 34.95 0.19 18.10
CA ASP A 364 35.16 1.29 17.18
C ASP A 364 34.76 0.86 15.75
N LYS A 365 33.70 1.45 15.25
CA LYS A 365 33.14 1.11 13.93
C LYS A 365 34.02 1.51 12.76
N ASP A 366 34.92 2.46 12.95
CA ASP A 366 35.93 2.82 11.94
C ASP A 366 36.98 1.69 11.73
N LYS A 367 36.99 0.68 12.61
CA LYS A 367 37.81 -0.55 12.46
C LYS A 367 37.07 -1.71 11.78
N TRP A 368 35.78 -1.57 11.49
CA TRP A 368 35.05 -2.55 10.74
C TRP A 368 35.54 -2.59 9.29
N ARG A 369 35.57 -3.76 8.71
CA ARG A 369 36.00 -3.91 7.31
C ARG A 369 34.85 -3.50 6.36
N GLU A 370 35.08 -2.52 5.53
CA GLU A 370 34.16 -2.19 4.45
C GLU A 370 34.18 -3.30 3.39
N VAL A 371 33.03 -3.87 3.09
CA VAL A 371 32.85 -4.96 2.10
C VAL A 371 32.25 -4.44 0.82
N VAL A 372 31.21 -3.63 0.93
CA VAL A 372 30.56 -2.97 -0.20
C VAL A 372 30.54 -1.47 0.10
N PRO A 373 31.35 -0.67 -0.60
CA PRO A 373 31.38 0.77 -0.40
C PRO A 373 30.07 1.44 -0.86
N GLU A 374 29.80 2.61 -0.31
CA GLU A 374 28.77 3.50 -0.85
C GLU A 374 29.04 3.79 -2.33
N SER A 375 27.97 3.94 -3.10
CA SER A 375 28.03 4.24 -4.53
C SER A 375 27.02 5.33 -4.92
N ASP A 376 27.00 5.72 -6.19
CA ASP A 376 26.03 6.70 -6.69
C ASP A 376 24.59 6.19 -6.68
N VAL A 377 24.37 4.88 -6.52
CA VAL A 377 23.05 4.24 -6.42
C VAL A 377 22.80 3.78 -4.99
N VAL A 378 21.52 3.74 -4.59
CA VAL A 378 21.12 3.33 -3.24
C VAL A 378 21.26 1.82 -3.07
N LEU A 379 21.94 1.37 -2.02
CA LEU A 379 21.95 -0.01 -1.58
C LEU A 379 20.75 -0.23 -0.65
N ASP A 380 19.65 -0.72 -1.17
CA ASP A 380 18.35 -0.81 -0.44
C ASP A 380 18.07 -2.17 0.19
N GLY A 381 18.87 -3.20 -0.12
CA GLY A 381 18.69 -4.52 0.47
C GLY A 381 19.92 -5.40 0.45
N MET A 382 20.01 -6.30 1.43
CA MET A 382 21.07 -7.31 1.54
C MET A 382 20.50 -8.62 2.08
N SER A 383 20.86 -9.73 1.45
CA SER A 383 20.67 -11.08 1.99
C SER A 383 21.92 -11.94 1.83
N LEU A 384 22.03 -12.96 2.67
CA LEU A 384 23.13 -13.93 2.65
C LEU A 384 22.59 -15.24 2.09
N VAL A 385 23.15 -15.73 0.96
CA VAL A 385 22.66 -16.93 0.28
C VAL A 385 23.78 -17.59 -0.54
N GLY A 386 23.91 -18.92 -0.43
CA GLY A 386 24.85 -19.69 -1.22
C GLY A 386 26.30 -19.27 -1.03
N GLY A 387 26.69 -18.86 0.18
CA GLY A 387 28.02 -18.34 0.47
C GLY A 387 28.32 -16.97 -0.17
N LYS A 388 27.29 -16.22 -0.58
CA LYS A 388 27.40 -14.91 -1.27
C LYS A 388 26.56 -13.85 -0.57
N LEU A 389 26.91 -12.58 -0.87
CA LEU A 389 26.08 -11.42 -0.55
C LEU A 389 25.19 -11.13 -1.75
N ALA A 390 23.90 -11.22 -1.60
CA ALA A 390 22.96 -10.75 -2.60
C ALA A 390 22.56 -9.32 -2.23
N ILE A 391 23.03 -8.36 -3.00
CA ILE A 391 22.80 -6.94 -2.79
C ILE A 391 21.75 -6.43 -3.77
N ARG A 392 20.72 -5.78 -3.26
CA ARG A 392 19.76 -5.05 -4.08
C ARG A 392 20.13 -3.58 -4.08
N TYR A 393 20.25 -3.02 -5.27
CA TYR A 393 20.46 -1.61 -5.52
C TYR A 393 19.21 -1.01 -6.16
N THR A 394 18.94 0.25 -5.87
CA THR A 394 17.94 1.05 -6.58
C THR A 394 18.63 2.19 -7.32
N GLN A 395 18.51 2.19 -8.66
CA GLN A 395 19.00 3.24 -9.53
C GLN A 395 17.82 3.88 -10.26
N ASN A 396 17.58 5.17 -10.03
CA ASN A 396 16.42 5.87 -10.58
C ASN A 396 15.11 5.08 -10.36
N VAL A 397 14.92 4.59 -9.15
CA VAL A 397 13.75 3.79 -8.74
C VAL A 397 13.64 2.41 -9.43
N VAL A 398 14.64 1.99 -10.17
CA VAL A 398 14.69 0.67 -10.82
C VAL A 398 15.62 -0.25 -10.02
N PRO A 399 15.13 -1.41 -9.55
CA PRO A 399 15.96 -2.32 -8.78
C PRO A 399 16.94 -3.12 -9.65
N HIS A 400 18.12 -3.37 -9.10
CA HIS A 400 19.18 -4.24 -9.63
C HIS A 400 19.64 -5.20 -8.54
N VAL A 401 19.82 -6.47 -8.84
CA VAL A 401 20.30 -7.47 -7.87
C VAL A 401 21.67 -7.97 -8.30
N LYS A 402 22.67 -7.81 -7.43
CA LYS A 402 24.05 -8.26 -7.67
C LYS A 402 24.45 -9.30 -6.63
N LEU A 403 25.09 -10.36 -7.09
CA LEU A 403 25.75 -11.35 -6.23
C LEU A 403 27.23 -10.99 -6.10
N LEU A 404 27.69 -10.92 -4.85
CA LEU A 404 29.08 -10.59 -4.50
C LEU A 404 29.67 -11.70 -3.62
N GLU A 405 30.98 -11.91 -3.75
CA GLU A 405 31.72 -12.68 -2.76
C GLU A 405 31.70 -11.98 -1.39
N PRO A 406 31.94 -12.67 -0.28
CA PRO A 406 32.08 -12.04 1.04
C PRO A 406 33.23 -11.01 1.10
N SER A 407 34.11 -11.03 0.10
CA SER A 407 35.15 -10.00 -0.07
C SER A 407 34.64 -8.70 -0.71
N GLY A 408 33.41 -8.66 -1.21
CA GLY A 408 32.84 -7.56 -1.98
C GLY A 408 33.03 -7.67 -3.50
N LYS A 409 33.77 -8.68 -3.99
CA LYS A 409 34.00 -8.88 -5.43
C LYS A 409 32.71 -9.31 -6.13
N LEU A 410 32.35 -8.64 -7.23
CA LEU A 410 31.18 -8.97 -8.05
C LEU A 410 31.35 -10.39 -8.66
N VAL A 411 30.35 -11.24 -8.46
CA VAL A 411 30.22 -12.56 -9.10
C VAL A 411 29.38 -12.40 -10.37
N ARG A 412 28.16 -11.86 -10.24
CA ARG A 412 27.27 -11.60 -11.38
C ARG A 412 26.11 -10.66 -10.99
N GLU A 413 25.45 -10.12 -11.99
CA GLU A 413 24.16 -9.45 -11.85
C GLU A 413 23.04 -10.39 -12.29
N ILE A 414 21.91 -10.36 -11.58
CA ILE A 414 20.73 -11.19 -11.91
C ILE A 414 19.89 -10.42 -12.93
N PRO A 415 19.71 -10.96 -14.16
CA PRO A 415 18.90 -10.29 -15.17
C PRO A 415 17.42 -10.29 -14.78
N LEU A 416 16.78 -9.13 -14.87
CA LEU A 416 15.35 -8.95 -14.64
C LEU A 416 14.61 -8.84 -15.98
N PRO A 417 13.34 -9.33 -16.07
CA PRO A 417 12.61 -9.42 -17.34
C PRO A 417 12.27 -8.07 -17.98
N ALA A 418 12.03 -7.04 -17.16
CA ALA A 418 11.58 -5.72 -17.58
C ALA A 418 11.78 -4.68 -16.46
N LEU A 419 11.32 -3.44 -16.68
CA LEU A 419 11.16 -2.45 -15.65
C LEU A 419 10.04 -2.90 -14.68
N GLY A 420 10.40 -3.11 -13.41
CA GLY A 420 9.48 -3.67 -12.42
C GLY A 420 10.11 -3.72 -11.03
N SER A 421 9.46 -4.40 -10.12
CA SER A 421 9.92 -4.66 -8.76
C SER A 421 10.47 -6.08 -8.63
N VAL A 422 11.52 -6.22 -7.83
CA VAL A 422 12.10 -7.51 -7.45
C VAL A 422 12.15 -7.63 -5.94
N SER A 423 11.71 -8.76 -5.40
CA SER A 423 12.00 -9.09 -4.01
C SER A 423 13.51 -9.33 -3.83
N GLY A 424 14.01 -9.23 -2.59
CA GLY A 424 15.35 -9.73 -2.29
C GLY A 424 15.48 -11.22 -2.63
N LEU A 425 16.68 -11.67 -2.92
CA LEU A 425 16.98 -13.09 -3.08
C LEU A 425 16.91 -13.76 -1.69
N THR A 426 16.02 -14.70 -1.51
CA THR A 426 15.85 -15.45 -0.26
C THR A 426 16.39 -16.87 -0.41
N GLY A 427 17.09 -17.35 0.59
CA GLY A 427 17.70 -18.69 0.62
C GLY A 427 18.64 -18.80 1.82
N GLU A 428 19.38 -19.87 1.89
CA GLU A 428 20.28 -20.15 3.00
C GLU A 428 21.74 -19.94 2.63
N TRP A 429 22.55 -19.59 3.62
CA TRP A 429 23.99 -19.35 3.43
C TRP A 429 24.73 -20.56 2.85
N ASP A 430 24.38 -21.74 3.31
CA ASP A 430 24.99 -23.03 2.96
C ASP A 430 24.29 -23.78 1.82
N SER A 431 23.31 -23.16 1.16
CA SER A 431 22.54 -23.74 0.05
C SER A 431 22.64 -22.85 -1.20
N SER A 432 22.90 -23.45 -2.37
CA SER A 432 22.87 -22.73 -3.64
C SER A 432 21.45 -22.42 -4.13
N GLU A 433 20.42 -22.93 -3.49
CA GLU A 433 19.04 -22.71 -3.86
C GLU A 433 18.50 -21.41 -3.26
N ALA A 434 17.95 -20.58 -4.11
CA ALA A 434 17.35 -19.31 -3.70
C ALA A 434 16.06 -19.02 -4.48
N PHE A 435 15.28 -18.09 -3.98
CA PHE A 435 14.04 -17.64 -4.60
C PHE A 435 13.95 -16.11 -4.63
N PHE A 436 13.34 -15.60 -5.68
CA PHE A 436 12.95 -14.20 -5.76
C PHE A 436 11.67 -14.05 -6.58
N SER A 437 10.92 -12.97 -6.37
CA SER A 437 9.77 -12.64 -7.17
C SER A 437 10.03 -11.40 -8.02
N PHE A 438 9.44 -11.35 -9.20
CA PHE A 438 9.42 -10.20 -10.08
C PHE A 438 7.99 -9.88 -10.50
N ASN A 439 7.63 -8.59 -10.56
CA ASN A 439 6.37 -8.11 -11.11
C ASN A 439 6.51 -6.66 -11.60
N SER A 440 5.49 -6.16 -12.33
CA SER A 440 5.40 -4.75 -12.72
C SER A 440 3.91 -4.35 -12.77
N TYR A 441 3.57 -3.09 -12.95
CA TYR A 441 2.16 -2.65 -13.01
C TYR A 441 1.30 -3.46 -13.99
N HIS A 442 1.89 -3.98 -15.08
CA HIS A 442 1.23 -4.75 -16.12
C HIS A 442 1.72 -6.20 -16.24
N ILE A 443 2.72 -6.60 -15.46
CA ILE A 443 3.27 -7.96 -15.44
C ILE A 443 2.91 -8.62 -14.11
N PRO A 444 2.07 -9.67 -14.12
CA PRO A 444 1.71 -10.39 -12.91
C PRO A 444 2.93 -11.01 -12.20
N PRO A 445 2.86 -11.21 -10.88
CA PRO A 445 3.93 -11.80 -10.11
C PRO A 445 4.38 -13.17 -10.64
N THR A 446 5.70 -13.30 -10.79
CA THR A 446 6.37 -14.56 -11.12
C THR A 446 7.45 -14.82 -10.06
N ILE A 447 7.44 -15.99 -9.46
CA ILE A 447 8.45 -16.45 -8.52
C ILE A 447 9.44 -17.32 -9.27
N TYR A 448 10.71 -16.97 -9.14
CA TYR A 448 11.83 -17.71 -9.73
C TYR A 448 12.56 -18.48 -8.65
N ARG A 449 12.90 -19.72 -8.97
CA ARG A 449 13.91 -20.51 -8.29
C ARG A 449 15.25 -20.25 -8.98
N TYR A 450 16.24 -19.86 -8.21
CA TYR A 450 17.55 -19.43 -8.69
C TYR A 450 18.65 -20.29 -8.08
N ASP A 451 19.55 -20.81 -8.90
CA ASP A 451 20.76 -21.51 -8.46
C ASP A 451 21.90 -20.51 -8.37
N VAL A 452 22.35 -20.23 -7.15
CA VAL A 452 23.39 -19.23 -6.86
C VAL A 452 24.73 -19.61 -7.46
N ALA A 453 25.07 -20.89 -7.52
CA ALA A 453 26.35 -21.38 -8.07
C ALA A 453 26.40 -21.23 -9.60
N THR A 454 25.36 -21.67 -10.29
CA THR A 454 25.32 -21.70 -11.76
C THR A 454 24.70 -20.43 -12.40
N GLY A 455 23.84 -19.73 -11.66
CA GLY A 455 23.05 -18.59 -12.19
C GLY A 455 21.80 -19.02 -12.96
N LYS A 456 21.45 -20.31 -12.94
CA LYS A 456 20.25 -20.80 -13.63
C LYS A 456 18.97 -20.33 -12.92
N GLN A 457 18.05 -19.76 -13.71
CA GLN A 457 16.72 -19.40 -13.26
C GLN A 457 15.69 -20.39 -13.82
N THR A 458 14.71 -20.76 -13.00
CA THR A 458 13.52 -21.52 -13.42
C THR A 458 12.30 -20.93 -12.75
N VAL A 459 11.16 -20.96 -13.42
CA VAL A 459 9.90 -20.49 -12.82
C VAL A 459 9.47 -21.50 -11.76
N TRP A 460 9.32 -21.04 -10.53
CA TRP A 460 8.68 -21.78 -9.44
C TRP A 460 7.15 -21.69 -9.55
N PHE A 461 6.66 -20.47 -9.68
CA PHE A 461 5.24 -20.17 -9.85
C PHE A 461 5.05 -18.88 -10.65
N ALA A 462 4.10 -18.85 -11.56
CA ALA A 462 3.71 -17.65 -12.27
C ALA A 462 2.19 -17.44 -12.11
N LEU A 463 1.79 -16.29 -11.61
CA LEU A 463 0.39 -15.92 -11.48
C LEU A 463 -0.22 -15.75 -12.88
N LYS A 464 -1.23 -16.56 -13.20
CA LYS A 464 -1.92 -16.52 -14.50
C LYS A 464 -3.16 -15.66 -14.41
N LEU A 465 -3.18 -14.57 -15.14
CA LEU A 465 -4.28 -13.62 -15.18
C LEU A 465 -4.75 -13.38 -16.62
N PRO A 466 -6.01 -12.98 -16.82
CA PRO A 466 -6.55 -12.64 -18.14
C PRO A 466 -6.10 -11.24 -18.57
N ILE A 467 -4.79 -11.00 -18.56
CA ILE A 467 -4.17 -9.72 -18.91
C ILE A 467 -3.16 -9.95 -20.02
N ASP A 468 -3.32 -9.27 -21.13
CA ASP A 468 -2.30 -9.19 -22.17
C ASP A 468 -1.32 -8.06 -21.85
N SER A 469 -0.22 -8.40 -21.15
CA SER A 469 0.83 -7.46 -20.78
C SER A 469 1.45 -6.72 -21.98
N ALA A 470 1.39 -7.29 -23.20
CA ALA A 470 1.95 -6.68 -24.39
C ALA A 470 1.18 -5.44 -24.86
N ARG A 471 -0.06 -5.25 -24.41
CA ARG A 471 -0.88 -4.08 -24.71
C ARG A 471 -0.46 -2.82 -23.97
N TYR A 472 0.30 -2.95 -22.89
CA TYR A 472 0.65 -1.86 -21.99
C TYR A 472 2.14 -1.53 -22.08
N GLU A 473 2.48 -0.32 -21.66
CA GLU A 473 3.84 0.13 -21.45
C GLU A 473 3.97 0.81 -20.07
N VAL A 474 5.16 0.69 -19.50
CA VAL A 474 5.56 1.42 -18.30
C VAL A 474 6.76 2.28 -18.66
N LYS A 475 6.69 3.56 -18.37
CA LYS A 475 7.77 4.50 -18.58
C LYS A 475 8.00 5.39 -17.38
N GLN A 476 9.21 5.83 -17.19
CA GLN A 476 9.58 6.81 -16.20
C GLN A 476 9.70 8.19 -16.86
N VAL A 477 9.11 9.19 -16.23
CA VAL A 477 9.24 10.60 -16.61
C VAL A 477 9.78 11.40 -15.42
N TRP A 478 10.26 12.60 -15.69
CA TRP A 478 10.75 13.51 -14.66
C TRP A 478 10.04 14.85 -14.76
N TYR A 479 9.63 15.39 -13.63
CA TYR A 479 9.03 16.71 -13.53
C TYR A 479 9.79 17.56 -12.50
N THR A 480 9.47 18.84 -12.43
CA THR A 480 10.12 19.77 -11.51
C THR A 480 9.13 20.17 -10.43
N SER A 481 9.53 19.97 -9.18
CA SER A 481 8.78 20.44 -8.01
C SER A 481 8.90 21.95 -7.84
N LYS A 482 8.11 22.53 -6.96
CA LYS A 482 8.00 23.96 -6.68
C LYS A 482 9.34 24.64 -6.35
N ASP A 483 10.23 23.92 -5.68
CA ASP A 483 11.57 24.39 -5.29
C ASP A 483 12.66 24.13 -6.34
N GLY A 484 12.31 23.57 -7.51
CA GLY A 484 13.23 23.22 -8.59
C GLY A 484 13.76 21.80 -8.54
N THR A 485 13.45 21.01 -7.50
CA THR A 485 13.88 19.61 -7.38
C THR A 485 13.27 18.76 -8.49
N LYS A 486 14.09 17.89 -9.11
CA LYS A 486 13.63 16.93 -10.12
C LYS A 486 13.09 15.68 -9.44
N ILE A 487 11.83 15.35 -9.77
CA ILE A 487 11.10 14.23 -9.18
C ILE A 487 10.75 13.22 -10.28
N PRO A 488 11.05 11.92 -10.12
CA PRO A 488 10.61 10.90 -11.07
C PRO A 488 9.15 10.50 -10.83
N MET A 489 8.52 10.04 -11.90
CA MET A 489 7.15 9.48 -11.86
C MET A 489 7.05 8.34 -12.85
N PHE A 490 6.47 7.22 -12.44
CA PHE A 490 6.10 6.15 -13.36
C PHE A 490 4.73 6.40 -13.96
N LEU A 491 4.62 6.11 -15.25
CA LEU A 491 3.37 6.12 -15.99
C LEU A 491 3.14 4.74 -16.59
N ALA A 492 2.01 4.11 -16.27
CA ALA A 492 1.59 2.84 -16.82
C ALA A 492 0.26 3.04 -17.58
N HIS A 493 0.22 2.68 -18.85
CA HIS A 493 -0.96 2.88 -19.72
C HIS A 493 -0.93 1.98 -20.95
N ALA A 494 -2.04 1.91 -21.67
CA ALA A 494 -2.09 1.24 -22.96
C ALA A 494 -1.13 1.90 -23.96
N LYS A 495 -0.49 1.09 -24.81
CA LYS A 495 0.34 1.60 -25.92
C LYS A 495 -0.49 2.51 -26.83
N ASN A 496 0.17 3.46 -27.49
CA ASN A 496 -0.45 4.43 -28.39
C ASN A 496 -1.46 5.39 -27.73
N LEU A 497 -1.26 5.73 -26.46
CA LEU A 497 -2.04 6.74 -25.75
C LEU A 497 -2.01 8.08 -26.48
N LYS A 498 -3.17 8.72 -26.67
CA LYS A 498 -3.26 10.08 -27.22
C LYS A 498 -3.11 11.11 -26.11
N LEU A 499 -2.23 12.07 -26.30
CA LEU A 499 -2.01 13.19 -25.37
C LEU A 499 -2.85 14.39 -25.79
N ASP A 500 -4.16 14.32 -25.55
CA ASP A 500 -5.15 15.35 -25.90
C ASP A 500 -5.84 15.98 -24.67
N GLY A 501 -5.37 15.64 -23.46
CA GLY A 501 -5.93 16.12 -22.19
C GLY A 501 -7.20 15.40 -21.73
N LYS A 502 -7.61 14.32 -22.42
CA LYS A 502 -8.91 13.67 -22.15
C LYS A 502 -8.80 12.30 -21.47
N ASN A 503 -7.60 11.79 -21.23
CA ASN A 503 -7.47 10.48 -20.60
C ASN A 503 -7.82 10.58 -19.12
N PRO A 504 -8.53 9.58 -18.56
CA PRO A 504 -8.68 9.45 -17.12
C PRO A 504 -7.31 9.08 -16.52
N VAL A 505 -6.83 9.89 -15.58
CA VAL A 505 -5.57 9.65 -14.88
C VAL A 505 -5.83 9.43 -13.41
N LEU A 506 -5.22 8.41 -12.86
CA LEU A 506 -5.13 8.18 -11.43
C LEU A 506 -3.70 8.40 -10.98
N LEU A 507 -3.47 9.45 -10.19
CA LEU A 507 -2.18 9.77 -9.58
C LEU A 507 -2.15 9.23 -8.15
N THR A 508 -1.08 8.54 -7.81
CA THR A 508 -0.82 8.01 -6.46
C THR A 508 0.64 8.22 -6.07
N GLY A 509 0.94 7.98 -4.80
CA GLY A 509 2.28 8.03 -4.22
C GLY A 509 2.23 7.82 -2.72
N TYR A 510 3.38 7.82 -2.07
CA TYR A 510 3.46 7.62 -0.62
C TYR A 510 4.21 8.75 0.09
N GLY A 511 5.50 8.96 -0.19
CA GLY A 511 6.29 10.10 0.27
C GLY A 511 6.53 10.14 1.78
N GLY A 512 7.06 9.06 2.36
CA GLY A 512 7.42 9.00 3.78
C GLY A 512 8.06 7.68 4.18
N PHE A 513 8.64 7.65 5.38
CA PHE A 513 9.16 6.44 6.03
C PHE A 513 10.25 5.72 5.23
N ASN A 514 11.00 6.43 4.41
CA ASN A 514 12.05 5.82 3.57
C ASN A 514 11.52 4.73 2.60
N ILE A 515 10.20 4.73 2.31
CA ILE A 515 9.58 3.72 1.44
C ILE A 515 9.67 4.16 -0.01
N SER A 516 10.28 3.32 -0.86
CA SER A 516 10.38 3.54 -2.31
C SER A 516 9.18 2.94 -3.03
N GLU A 517 8.49 3.74 -3.85
CA GLU A 517 7.36 3.30 -4.68
C GLU A 517 7.85 2.73 -6.02
N THR A 518 8.20 1.44 -6.02
CA THR A 518 8.64 0.73 -7.23
C THR A 518 7.47 0.10 -7.99
N PRO A 519 7.59 -0.15 -9.32
CA PRO A 519 6.48 -0.67 -10.14
C PRO A 519 5.99 -2.04 -9.67
N GLY A 520 4.81 -2.09 -9.03
CA GLY A 520 4.21 -3.27 -8.44
C GLY A 520 2.86 -3.63 -9.09
N PHE A 521 2.57 -4.93 -9.24
CA PHE A 521 1.30 -5.41 -9.75
C PHE A 521 0.19 -5.27 -8.72
N SER A 522 -0.97 -4.77 -9.15
CA SER A 522 -2.22 -4.88 -8.39
C SER A 522 -3.42 -5.06 -9.33
N ALA A 523 -4.42 -5.84 -8.90
CA ALA A 523 -5.67 -6.02 -9.64
C ALA A 523 -6.39 -4.69 -9.87
N PHE A 524 -6.29 -3.76 -8.92
CA PHE A 524 -6.82 -2.41 -9.03
C PHE A 524 -6.17 -1.62 -10.20
N ALA A 525 -4.84 -1.53 -10.23
CA ALA A 525 -4.11 -0.81 -11.30
C ALA A 525 -4.34 -1.48 -12.67
N ALA A 526 -4.37 -2.82 -12.70
CA ALA A 526 -4.66 -3.58 -13.91
C ALA A 526 -6.10 -3.33 -14.41
N GLY A 527 -7.09 -3.33 -13.52
CA GLY A 527 -8.47 -2.97 -13.84
C GLY A 527 -8.61 -1.53 -14.32
N TRP A 528 -7.89 -0.58 -13.69
CA TRP A 528 -7.84 0.81 -14.12
C TRP A 528 -7.33 0.95 -15.56
N MET A 529 -6.16 0.36 -15.86
CA MET A 529 -5.54 0.41 -17.19
C MET A 529 -6.37 -0.33 -18.25
N ALA A 530 -7.01 -1.44 -17.88
CA ALA A 530 -7.86 -2.22 -18.81
C ALA A 530 -9.08 -1.43 -19.30
N ASN A 531 -9.51 -0.43 -18.53
CA ASN A 531 -10.59 0.50 -18.89
C ASN A 531 -10.08 1.84 -19.44
N GLY A 532 -8.85 1.89 -19.96
CA GLY A 532 -8.27 3.03 -20.66
C GLY A 532 -7.67 4.09 -19.74
N GLY A 533 -7.53 3.81 -18.44
CA GLY A 533 -6.92 4.71 -17.49
C GLY A 533 -5.39 4.76 -17.60
N VAL A 534 -4.82 5.92 -17.29
CA VAL A 534 -3.39 6.10 -17.04
C VAL A 534 -3.15 5.99 -15.54
N TYR A 535 -2.24 5.11 -15.13
CA TYR A 535 -1.82 4.96 -13.74
C TYR A 535 -0.48 5.65 -13.53
N ALA A 536 -0.47 6.70 -12.73
CA ALA A 536 0.69 7.54 -12.46
C ALA A 536 1.15 7.38 -11.00
N VAL A 537 2.43 7.10 -10.78
CA VAL A 537 3.01 6.91 -9.43
C VAL A 537 4.18 7.86 -9.27
N ALA A 538 4.01 8.87 -8.42
CA ALA A 538 5.04 9.87 -8.13
C ALA A 538 6.00 9.35 -7.04
N ASN A 539 7.32 9.44 -7.30
CA ASN A 539 8.39 9.02 -6.40
C ASN A 539 8.96 10.23 -5.66
N MET A 540 8.21 10.68 -4.67
CA MET A 540 8.43 11.95 -3.97
C MET A 540 9.49 11.86 -2.89
N ARG A 541 10.03 13.01 -2.49
CA ARG A 541 10.81 13.15 -1.27
C ARG A 541 10.07 12.55 -0.08
N GLY A 542 10.80 12.11 0.95
CA GLY A 542 10.26 11.32 2.07
C GLY A 542 10.31 9.80 1.82
N GLY A 543 10.38 9.36 0.54
CA GLY A 543 10.71 7.99 0.18
C GLY A 543 12.21 7.69 0.22
N GLY A 544 12.58 6.44 -0.10
CA GLY A 544 13.97 5.95 -0.09
C GLY A 544 14.68 5.92 -1.44
N GLU A 545 14.04 6.42 -2.49
CA GLU A 545 14.45 6.24 -3.89
C GLU A 545 15.87 6.73 -4.19
N PHE A 546 16.33 7.75 -3.45
CA PHE A 546 17.67 8.34 -3.61
C PHE A 546 18.47 8.37 -2.30
N GLY A 547 18.08 7.55 -1.31
CA GLY A 547 18.76 7.42 -0.02
C GLY A 547 18.30 8.42 1.03
N GLU A 548 19.05 8.51 2.14
CA GLU A 548 18.64 9.25 3.35
C GLU A 548 18.41 10.75 3.11
N ALA A 549 19.20 11.38 2.25
CA ALA A 549 19.00 12.79 1.94
C ALA A 549 17.64 13.06 1.28
N TRP A 550 17.14 12.11 0.49
CA TRP A 550 15.82 12.16 -0.14
C TRP A 550 14.70 11.95 0.89
N HIS A 551 14.87 11.01 1.80
CA HIS A 551 13.96 10.78 2.91
C HIS A 551 13.87 12.01 3.82
N HIS A 552 15.01 12.51 4.29
CA HIS A 552 15.08 13.66 5.19
C HIS A 552 14.59 14.97 4.54
N ALA A 553 14.56 15.05 3.22
CA ALA A 553 13.98 16.20 2.51
C ALA A 553 12.43 16.19 2.50
N GLY A 554 11.78 15.14 3.02
CA GLY A 554 10.32 14.99 3.07
C GLY A 554 9.76 14.63 4.46
N MET A 555 10.52 14.80 5.55
CA MET A 555 10.08 14.53 6.92
C MET A 555 10.17 15.78 7.79
N LEU A 556 9.51 15.73 8.97
CA LEU A 556 9.49 16.80 9.98
C LEU A 556 9.11 18.16 9.36
N GLU A 557 9.90 19.21 9.61
CA GLU A 557 9.67 20.56 9.09
C GLU A 557 9.70 20.66 7.55
N LYS A 558 10.22 19.63 6.86
CA LYS A 558 10.28 19.55 5.39
C LYS A 558 9.12 18.75 4.78
N LYS A 559 8.17 18.28 5.60
CA LYS A 559 7.04 17.46 5.11
C LYS A 559 6.22 18.13 4.01
N GLN A 560 6.13 19.45 3.98
CA GLN A 560 5.46 20.20 2.91
C GLN A 560 6.05 19.91 1.52
N ASN A 561 7.35 19.61 1.42
CA ASN A 561 7.98 19.27 0.14
C ASN A 561 7.32 18.06 -0.53
N VAL A 562 6.84 17.10 0.26
CA VAL A 562 6.13 15.90 -0.25
C VAL A 562 4.83 16.30 -0.95
N PHE A 563 4.09 17.22 -0.34
CA PHE A 563 2.82 17.72 -0.88
C PHE A 563 3.04 18.60 -2.11
N ASP A 564 4.08 19.44 -2.09
CA ASP A 564 4.48 20.26 -3.23
C ASP A 564 4.94 19.37 -4.40
N ASP A 565 5.68 18.28 -4.16
CA ASP A 565 6.07 17.31 -5.18
C ASP A 565 4.86 16.65 -5.83
N PHE A 566 3.85 16.26 -5.03
CA PHE A 566 2.63 15.60 -5.52
C PHE A 566 1.74 16.55 -6.32
N ILE A 567 1.58 17.78 -5.85
CA ILE A 567 0.83 18.82 -6.56
C ILE A 567 1.50 19.12 -7.89
N ALA A 568 2.83 19.23 -7.90
CA ALA A 568 3.58 19.46 -9.14
C ALA A 568 3.45 18.28 -10.14
N ALA A 569 3.33 17.03 -9.65
CA ALA A 569 3.02 15.88 -10.51
C ALA A 569 1.67 16.04 -11.21
N ALA A 570 0.63 16.46 -10.47
CA ALA A 570 -0.70 16.71 -11.00
C ALA A 570 -0.66 17.83 -12.07
N GLU A 571 -0.02 18.95 -11.76
CA GLU A 571 0.15 20.05 -12.70
C GLU A 571 0.92 19.66 -13.95
N TRP A 572 1.97 18.84 -13.80
CA TRP A 572 2.75 18.32 -14.94
C TRP A 572 1.91 17.41 -15.84
N LEU A 573 1.08 16.52 -15.28
CA LEU A 573 0.19 15.64 -16.03
C LEU A 573 -0.83 16.43 -16.87
N ILE A 574 -1.38 17.49 -16.28
CA ILE A 574 -2.33 18.40 -16.96
C ILE A 574 -1.61 19.18 -18.07
N HIS A 575 -0.47 19.81 -17.74
CA HIS A 575 0.30 20.63 -18.69
C HIS A 575 0.76 19.82 -19.91
N ASN A 576 1.18 18.56 -19.70
CA ASN A 576 1.63 17.68 -20.76
C ASN A 576 0.49 16.91 -21.46
N LYS A 577 -0.77 17.34 -21.24
CA LYS A 577 -1.96 16.84 -21.90
C LYS A 577 -2.21 15.32 -21.70
N TYR A 578 -1.72 14.77 -20.60
CA TYR A 578 -2.17 13.43 -20.20
C TYR A 578 -3.63 13.46 -19.76
N THR A 579 -4.05 14.54 -19.09
CA THR A 579 -5.37 14.69 -18.49
C THR A 579 -5.79 16.16 -18.35
N SER A 580 -6.96 16.39 -17.76
CA SER A 580 -7.45 17.71 -17.27
C SER A 580 -7.89 17.56 -15.81
N PRO A 581 -8.16 18.65 -15.07
CA PRO A 581 -8.67 18.58 -13.69
C PRO A 581 -9.93 17.72 -13.55
N GLU A 582 -10.83 17.77 -14.53
CA GLU A 582 -12.10 17.00 -14.55
C GLU A 582 -11.86 15.48 -14.80
N ARG A 583 -10.67 15.10 -15.21
CA ARG A 583 -10.27 13.74 -15.56
C ARG A 583 -9.12 13.21 -14.70
N LEU A 584 -8.69 13.98 -13.68
CA LEU A 584 -7.64 13.62 -12.76
C LEU A 584 -8.22 13.18 -11.41
N ALA A 585 -7.91 11.98 -10.98
CA ALA A 585 -8.17 11.51 -9.64
C ALA A 585 -6.87 11.24 -8.89
N ILE A 586 -6.94 11.30 -7.56
CA ILE A 586 -5.84 10.92 -6.67
C ILE A 586 -6.27 9.82 -5.71
N ARG A 587 -5.34 8.94 -5.37
CA ARG A 587 -5.55 7.84 -4.43
C ARG A 587 -4.36 7.69 -3.50
N GLY A 588 -4.61 7.50 -2.22
CA GLY A 588 -3.56 7.24 -1.24
C GLY A 588 -4.09 6.57 0.02
N GLY A 589 -3.24 5.76 0.66
CA GLY A 589 -3.57 5.08 1.90
C GLY A 589 -2.50 5.27 2.97
N SER A 590 -2.88 5.25 4.26
CA SER A 590 -1.97 5.46 5.38
C SER A 590 -1.27 6.83 5.30
N ASN A 591 0.07 6.90 5.28
CA ASN A 591 0.80 8.13 4.96
C ASN A 591 0.42 8.69 3.57
N GLY A 592 0.12 7.83 2.59
CA GLY A 592 -0.46 8.26 1.31
C GLY A 592 -1.86 8.87 1.47
N GLY A 593 -2.62 8.50 2.51
CA GLY A 593 -3.88 9.13 2.89
C GLY A 593 -3.67 10.56 3.43
N LEU A 594 -2.62 10.79 4.22
CA LEU A 594 -2.17 12.14 4.58
C LEU A 594 -1.82 12.95 3.33
N LEU A 595 -1.06 12.35 2.42
CA LEU A 595 -0.65 12.97 1.15
C LEU A 595 -1.85 13.49 0.36
N VAL A 596 -2.83 12.62 0.07
CA VAL A 596 -4.00 13.03 -0.73
C VAL A 596 -4.93 13.95 0.06
N GLY A 597 -4.99 13.82 1.39
CA GLY A 597 -5.72 14.75 2.25
C GLY A 597 -5.13 16.16 2.22
N ALA A 598 -3.81 16.29 2.27
CA ALA A 598 -3.11 17.56 2.15
C ALA A 598 -3.27 18.17 0.75
N ALA A 599 -3.11 17.37 -0.31
CA ALA A 599 -3.32 17.83 -1.69
C ALA A 599 -4.77 18.31 -1.92
N LEU A 600 -5.75 17.56 -1.40
CA LEU A 600 -7.17 17.87 -1.46
C LEU A 600 -7.51 19.24 -0.81
N THR A 601 -6.90 19.54 0.35
CA THR A 601 -7.19 20.79 1.07
C THR A 601 -6.39 21.96 0.54
N GLN A 602 -5.20 21.74 -0.02
CA GLN A 602 -4.33 22.78 -0.58
C GLN A 602 -4.70 23.16 -2.02
N ARG A 603 -5.07 22.17 -2.87
CA ARG A 603 -5.37 22.37 -4.29
C ARG A 603 -6.59 21.54 -4.74
N PRO A 604 -7.78 21.83 -4.17
CA PRO A 604 -9.03 21.15 -4.56
C PRO A 604 -9.41 21.34 -6.04
N ASP A 605 -8.90 22.36 -6.66
CA ASP A 605 -9.14 22.74 -8.07
C ASP A 605 -8.51 21.78 -9.09
N LEU A 606 -7.54 20.97 -8.69
CA LEU A 606 -6.81 20.06 -9.59
C LEU A 606 -7.48 18.72 -9.80
N PHE A 607 -8.44 18.33 -8.97
CA PHE A 607 -8.92 16.96 -8.89
C PHE A 607 -10.44 16.86 -9.06
N ALA A 608 -10.89 15.83 -9.81
CA ALA A 608 -12.30 15.47 -9.90
C ALA A 608 -12.75 14.52 -8.80
N ALA A 609 -11.84 13.63 -8.37
CA ALA A 609 -12.13 12.59 -7.37
C ALA A 609 -10.90 12.28 -6.50
N VAL A 610 -11.18 11.89 -5.25
CA VAL A 610 -10.15 11.47 -4.28
C VAL A 610 -10.59 10.17 -3.62
N ILE A 611 -9.69 9.18 -3.54
CA ILE A 611 -9.81 8.03 -2.64
C ILE A 611 -8.77 8.19 -1.53
N CYS A 612 -9.24 8.28 -0.30
CA CYS A 612 -8.44 8.54 0.89
C CYS A 612 -8.63 7.41 1.90
N SER A 613 -7.70 6.44 1.91
CA SER A 613 -7.86 5.18 2.65
C SER A 613 -7.02 5.15 3.92
N TYR A 614 -7.61 4.77 5.04
CA TYR A 614 -6.95 4.62 6.35
C TYR A 614 -6.02 5.80 6.70
N PRO A 615 -6.48 7.05 6.56
CA PRO A 615 -5.63 8.23 6.51
C PRO A 615 -5.28 8.80 7.88
N LEU A 616 -4.16 9.55 7.94
CA LEU A 616 -3.88 10.49 9.02
C LEU A 616 -4.29 11.90 8.56
N LEU A 617 -5.27 12.52 9.20
CA LEU A 617 -5.82 13.81 8.76
C LEU A 617 -5.84 14.88 9.86
N ASP A 618 -6.07 14.49 11.11
CA ASP A 618 -5.89 15.35 12.28
C ASP A 618 -4.47 15.16 12.82
N MET A 619 -3.54 15.92 12.25
CA MET A 619 -2.12 15.79 12.60
C MET A 619 -1.76 16.47 13.91
N VAL A 620 -2.59 17.37 14.42
CA VAL A 620 -2.37 17.99 15.72
C VAL A 620 -2.53 17.00 16.88
N ARG A 621 -3.35 15.97 16.69
CA ARG A 621 -3.67 15.00 17.74
C ARG A 621 -3.18 13.58 17.46
N TYR A 622 -2.58 13.33 16.29
CA TYR A 622 -2.31 11.97 15.80
C TYR A 622 -1.50 11.13 16.77
N GLN A 623 -0.48 11.71 17.44
CA GLN A 623 0.45 11.03 18.34
C GLN A 623 -0.21 10.46 19.60
N ASN A 624 -1.46 10.85 19.89
CA ASN A 624 -2.21 10.41 21.08
C ASN A 624 -2.93 9.08 20.87
N PHE A 625 -2.93 8.53 19.66
CA PHE A 625 -3.77 7.38 19.32
C PHE A 625 -2.94 6.16 18.90
N LEU A 626 -3.33 4.99 19.42
CA LEU A 626 -2.80 3.68 19.04
C LEU A 626 -1.26 3.65 19.07
N VAL A 627 -0.64 3.34 17.92
CA VAL A 627 0.83 3.21 17.80
C VAL A 627 1.50 4.46 17.24
N ALA A 628 0.79 5.56 17.11
CA ALA A 628 1.30 6.74 16.39
C ALA A 628 2.54 7.38 17.04
N LYS A 629 2.87 7.04 18.28
CA LYS A 629 4.15 7.43 18.90
C LYS A 629 5.38 6.93 18.14
N TYR A 630 5.26 5.79 17.43
CA TYR A 630 6.33 5.30 16.55
C TYR A 630 6.66 6.24 15.40
N TRP A 631 5.72 7.13 15.01
CA TRP A 631 5.85 8.00 13.85
C TRP A 631 6.32 9.43 14.20
N VAL A 632 6.56 9.70 15.49
CA VAL A 632 7.10 10.99 15.93
C VAL A 632 8.44 11.33 15.25
N PRO A 633 9.36 10.38 15.03
CA PRO A 633 10.58 10.66 14.26
C PRO A 633 10.33 11.13 12.81
N GLU A 634 9.22 10.72 12.19
CA GLU A 634 8.86 11.11 10.82
C GLU A 634 8.08 12.42 10.75
N TYR A 635 7.12 12.63 11.67
CA TYR A 635 6.19 13.77 11.58
C TYR A 635 6.43 14.83 12.64
N GLY A 636 7.10 14.51 13.74
CA GLY A 636 7.17 15.35 14.95
C GLY A 636 5.99 15.16 15.88
N SER A 637 5.95 15.93 16.97
CA SER A 637 4.86 15.96 17.95
C SER A 637 4.34 17.38 18.15
N SER A 638 3.03 17.54 18.24
CA SER A 638 2.40 18.82 18.61
C SER A 638 2.60 19.20 20.08
N ASP A 639 3.17 18.30 20.89
CA ASP A 639 3.59 18.61 22.27
C ASP A 639 4.84 19.52 22.29
N ASP A 640 5.62 19.54 21.20
CA ASP A 640 6.76 20.45 21.03
C ASP A 640 6.31 21.73 20.30
N PRO A 641 6.54 22.93 20.87
CA PRO A 641 6.09 24.18 20.27
C PRO A 641 6.69 24.50 18.88
N ALA A 642 7.90 24.03 18.60
CA ALA A 642 8.54 24.24 17.29
C ALA A 642 7.94 23.30 16.24
N GLN A 643 7.71 22.03 16.64
CA GLN A 643 7.16 21.02 15.75
C GLN A 643 5.66 21.24 15.48
N PHE A 644 4.91 21.69 16.46
CA PHE A 644 3.51 22.06 16.29
C PHE A 644 3.29 23.03 15.09
N LYS A 645 4.18 23.98 14.90
CA LYS A 645 4.04 24.99 13.83
C LYS A 645 3.97 24.38 12.45
N TYR A 646 4.89 23.46 12.13
CA TYR A 646 4.88 22.84 10.80
C TYR A 646 3.82 21.74 10.70
N ILE A 647 3.51 21.02 11.78
CA ILE A 647 2.43 20.02 11.79
C ILE A 647 1.09 20.71 11.54
N TYR A 648 0.80 21.79 12.25
CA TYR A 648 -0.45 22.54 12.07
C TYR A 648 -0.56 23.13 10.68
N ALA A 649 0.56 23.61 10.10
CA ALA A 649 0.57 24.26 8.79
C ALA A 649 0.10 23.33 7.65
N TYR A 650 0.27 22.01 7.75
CA TYR A 650 -0.19 21.08 6.72
C TYR A 650 -1.34 20.17 7.15
N SER A 651 -1.76 20.16 8.43
CA SER A 651 -2.78 19.26 8.96
C SER A 651 -4.10 19.36 8.18
N PRO A 652 -4.50 18.33 7.40
CA PRO A 652 -5.64 18.43 6.49
C PRO A 652 -6.95 18.81 7.21
N TYR A 653 -7.22 18.20 8.35
CA TYR A 653 -8.44 18.44 9.13
C TYR A 653 -8.59 19.93 9.50
N HIS A 654 -7.49 20.61 9.85
CA HIS A 654 -7.48 22.02 10.28
C HIS A 654 -7.47 23.02 9.11
N HIS A 655 -7.37 22.55 7.87
CA HIS A 655 -7.31 23.38 6.68
C HIS A 655 -8.51 23.22 5.73
N VAL A 656 -9.56 22.50 6.17
CA VAL A 656 -10.84 22.49 5.47
C VAL A 656 -11.48 23.86 5.56
N LYS A 657 -11.82 24.45 4.42
CA LYS A 657 -12.41 25.78 4.32
C LYS A 657 -13.89 25.67 3.97
N THR A 658 -14.76 26.20 4.82
CA THR A 658 -16.19 26.29 4.56
C THR A 658 -16.47 27.13 3.30
N GLY A 659 -17.42 26.71 2.50
CA GLY A 659 -17.78 27.41 1.25
C GLY A 659 -16.89 27.04 0.05
N THR A 660 -15.97 26.10 0.19
CA THR A 660 -15.15 25.60 -0.92
C THR A 660 -15.90 24.52 -1.70
N LYS A 661 -15.81 24.55 -3.02
CA LYS A 661 -16.24 23.43 -3.87
C LYS A 661 -15.14 22.38 -3.91
N TYR A 662 -15.21 21.40 -3.01
CA TYR A 662 -14.27 20.26 -2.99
C TYR A 662 -14.62 19.26 -4.10
N PRO A 663 -13.62 18.49 -4.60
CA PRO A 663 -13.91 17.33 -5.45
C PRO A 663 -14.70 16.27 -4.69
N SER A 664 -15.22 15.27 -5.40
CA SER A 664 -15.76 14.09 -4.73
C SER A 664 -14.69 13.36 -3.94
N VAL A 665 -15.03 12.88 -2.73
CA VAL A 665 -14.11 12.13 -1.88
C VAL A 665 -14.77 10.84 -1.42
N LEU A 666 -14.03 9.73 -1.53
CA LEU A 666 -14.35 8.47 -0.89
C LEU A 666 -13.30 8.21 0.20
N PHE A 667 -13.70 8.40 1.46
CA PHE A 667 -12.91 7.96 2.61
C PHE A 667 -13.15 6.48 2.86
N ILE A 668 -12.06 5.74 3.16
CA ILE A 668 -12.11 4.32 3.51
C ILE A 668 -11.40 4.14 4.85
N SER A 669 -12.05 3.44 5.78
CA SER A 669 -11.47 3.09 7.08
C SER A 669 -12.17 1.84 7.65
N GLY A 670 -11.71 1.33 8.80
CA GLY A 670 -12.31 0.16 9.40
C GLY A 670 -12.02 -0.01 10.89
N ASP A 671 -12.92 -0.71 11.60
CA ASP A 671 -12.90 -0.89 13.06
C ASP A 671 -11.63 -1.58 13.58
N SER A 672 -11.11 -2.53 12.81
CA SER A 672 -9.94 -3.34 13.20
C SER A 672 -8.61 -2.69 12.84
N ASP A 673 -8.61 -1.41 12.42
CA ASP A 673 -7.37 -0.66 12.22
C ASP A 673 -6.76 -0.29 13.57
N THR A 674 -5.84 -1.14 14.02
CA THR A 674 -5.08 -0.94 15.26
C THR A 674 -3.78 -0.17 15.02
N ARG A 675 -3.53 0.29 13.78
CA ARG A 675 -2.36 1.09 13.38
C ARG A 675 -2.70 2.56 13.27
N VAL A 676 -3.58 2.93 12.33
CA VAL A 676 -4.05 4.30 12.13
C VAL A 676 -5.47 4.43 12.66
N ALA A 677 -5.66 5.29 13.65
CA ALA A 677 -6.95 5.42 14.31
C ALA A 677 -8.06 5.83 13.33
N PRO A 678 -9.16 5.08 13.23
CA PRO A 678 -10.25 5.35 12.29
C PRO A 678 -10.95 6.71 12.46
N LEU A 679 -10.72 7.37 13.61
CA LEU A 679 -11.25 8.70 13.91
C LEU A 679 -10.89 9.75 12.84
N HIS A 680 -9.71 9.64 12.23
CA HIS A 680 -9.27 10.59 11.21
C HIS A 680 -10.23 10.64 10.02
N ALA A 681 -10.62 9.48 9.49
CA ALA A 681 -11.59 9.39 8.41
C ALA A 681 -12.98 9.88 8.85
N ARG A 682 -13.44 9.49 10.05
CA ARG A 682 -14.76 9.89 10.58
C ARG A 682 -14.87 11.42 10.73
N LYS A 683 -13.91 12.02 11.44
CA LYS A 683 -13.88 13.48 11.67
C LYS A 683 -13.82 14.26 10.36
N MET A 684 -12.94 13.85 9.45
CA MET A 684 -12.77 14.54 8.17
C MET A 684 -14.00 14.44 7.28
N THR A 685 -14.67 13.27 7.24
CA THR A 685 -15.93 13.09 6.51
C THR A 685 -16.99 14.08 7.01
N ALA A 686 -17.20 14.13 8.32
CA ALA A 686 -18.17 15.04 8.93
C ALA A 686 -17.88 16.50 8.61
N LEU A 687 -16.62 16.91 8.76
CA LEU A 687 -16.19 18.30 8.52
C LEU A 687 -16.34 18.68 7.04
N MET A 688 -15.92 17.83 6.10
CA MET A 688 -16.01 18.12 4.68
C MET A 688 -17.45 18.12 4.16
N GLN A 689 -18.33 17.24 4.67
CA GLN A 689 -19.76 17.26 4.36
C GLN A 689 -20.42 18.56 4.78
N ALA A 690 -20.00 19.14 5.90
CA ALA A 690 -20.51 20.43 6.37
C ALA A 690 -19.92 21.63 5.61
N ALA A 691 -18.69 21.52 5.12
CA ALA A 691 -17.93 22.63 4.55
C ALA A 691 -18.12 22.80 3.03
N THR A 692 -18.37 21.71 2.28
CA THR A 692 -18.43 21.74 0.80
C THR A 692 -19.69 22.42 0.27
N THR A 693 -19.53 23.15 -0.84
CA THR A 693 -20.66 23.72 -1.62
C THR A 693 -21.02 22.88 -2.84
N GLY A 694 -20.25 21.86 -3.16
CA GLY A 694 -20.46 20.98 -4.31
C GLY A 694 -21.49 19.90 -4.03
N SER A 695 -22.79 20.19 -4.18
CA SER A 695 -23.85 19.19 -3.97
C SER A 695 -23.79 18.00 -4.94
N ASP A 696 -23.14 18.18 -6.08
CA ASP A 696 -22.87 17.17 -7.11
C ASP A 696 -21.57 16.40 -6.89
N HIS A 697 -20.78 16.78 -5.86
CA HIS A 697 -19.52 16.18 -5.49
C HIS A 697 -19.64 15.51 -4.11
N PRO A 698 -20.15 14.26 -4.01
CA PRO A 698 -20.39 13.62 -2.72
C PRO A 698 -19.11 13.37 -1.94
N ILE A 699 -19.20 13.60 -0.64
CA ILE A 699 -18.21 13.17 0.35
C ILE A 699 -18.75 11.91 1.01
N LEU A 700 -18.13 10.78 0.72
CA LEU A 700 -18.56 9.44 1.11
C LEU A 700 -17.61 8.84 2.13
N LEU A 701 -18.14 8.00 3.01
CA LEU A 701 -17.36 7.16 3.92
C LEU A 701 -17.76 5.70 3.70
N HIS A 702 -16.81 4.86 3.30
CA HIS A 702 -16.92 3.41 3.33
C HIS A 702 -16.21 2.91 4.58
N TYR A 703 -16.98 2.56 5.61
CA TYR A 703 -16.45 2.16 6.90
C TYR A 703 -16.68 0.67 7.14
N ASP A 704 -15.62 -0.13 7.07
CA ASP A 704 -15.70 -1.57 7.24
C ASP A 704 -15.60 -1.97 8.71
N THR A 705 -16.66 -2.54 9.27
CA THR A 705 -16.67 -2.99 10.68
C THR A 705 -15.88 -4.29 10.93
N THR A 706 -15.24 -4.85 9.89
CA THR A 706 -14.52 -6.12 9.98
C THR A 706 -13.10 -6.05 9.41
N ALA A 707 -12.69 -4.91 8.86
CA ALA A 707 -11.36 -4.73 8.25
C ALA A 707 -10.46 -3.83 9.08
N GLY A 708 -9.15 -4.06 8.96
CA GLY A 708 -8.08 -3.28 9.59
C GLY A 708 -7.04 -2.81 8.57
N HIS A 709 -5.90 -2.32 9.08
CA HIS A 709 -4.82 -1.74 8.28
C HIS A 709 -4.00 -2.78 7.52
N SER A 710 -3.78 -3.94 8.16
CA SER A 710 -2.99 -5.04 7.61
C SER A 710 -3.82 -5.95 6.72
N GLY A 711 -3.16 -6.72 5.84
CA GLY A 711 -3.81 -7.68 4.97
C GLY A 711 -4.65 -8.71 5.72
N GLY A 712 -5.51 -9.43 5.03
CA GLY A 712 -6.42 -10.42 5.61
C GLY A 712 -7.87 -10.22 5.20
N THR A 713 -8.12 -9.22 4.37
CA THR A 713 -9.43 -9.05 3.74
C THR A 713 -9.75 -10.27 2.87
N PRO A 714 -10.87 -10.97 3.08
CA PRO A 714 -11.29 -12.10 2.26
C PRO A 714 -11.34 -11.75 0.76
N ALA A 715 -11.00 -12.70 -0.13
CA ALA A 715 -10.96 -12.44 -1.58
C ALA A 715 -12.29 -11.91 -2.12
N GLY A 716 -13.42 -12.43 -1.64
CA GLY A 716 -14.74 -11.91 -1.98
C GLY A 716 -14.92 -10.45 -1.60
N LYS A 717 -14.48 -10.05 -0.41
CA LYS A 717 -14.55 -8.65 0.06
C LYS A 717 -13.56 -7.74 -0.70
N GLN A 718 -12.36 -8.24 -1.03
CA GLN A 718 -11.41 -7.50 -1.88
C GLN A 718 -12.01 -7.18 -3.25
N ILE A 719 -12.76 -8.12 -3.84
CA ILE A 719 -13.46 -7.91 -5.11
C ILE A 719 -14.47 -6.78 -4.97
N GLU A 720 -15.32 -6.81 -3.93
CA GLU A 720 -16.33 -5.77 -3.71
C GLU A 720 -15.67 -4.40 -3.51
N ASN A 721 -14.68 -4.29 -2.61
CA ASN A 721 -14.00 -3.04 -2.32
C ASN A 721 -13.31 -2.47 -3.58
N THR A 722 -12.57 -3.31 -4.32
CA THR A 722 -11.90 -2.88 -5.56
C THR A 722 -12.91 -2.46 -6.63
N THR A 723 -14.05 -3.16 -6.72
CA THR A 723 -15.14 -2.81 -7.63
C THR A 723 -15.73 -1.44 -7.29
N ASP A 724 -16.01 -1.18 -6.02
CA ASP A 724 -16.61 0.07 -5.58
C ASP A 724 -15.64 1.25 -5.77
N GLU A 725 -14.35 1.07 -5.46
CA GLU A 725 -13.32 2.08 -5.72
C GLU A 725 -13.19 2.41 -7.21
N LEU A 726 -13.06 1.41 -8.08
CA LEU A 726 -12.93 1.61 -9.53
C LEU A 726 -14.19 2.23 -10.11
N ASN A 727 -15.37 1.72 -9.73
CA ASN A 727 -16.63 2.21 -10.25
C ASN A 727 -16.91 3.66 -9.81
N TYR A 728 -16.55 4.01 -8.56
CA TYR A 728 -16.58 5.38 -8.07
C TYR A 728 -15.70 6.31 -8.94
N LEU A 729 -14.45 5.90 -9.25
CA LEU A 729 -13.56 6.67 -10.10
C LEU A 729 -14.10 6.80 -11.52
N PHE A 730 -14.60 5.72 -12.12
CA PHE A 730 -15.17 5.76 -13.47
C PHE A 730 -16.38 6.69 -13.54
N TRP A 731 -17.25 6.62 -12.56
CA TRP A 731 -18.36 7.56 -12.46
C TRP A 731 -17.91 9.01 -12.37
N ARG A 732 -16.97 9.31 -11.49
CA ARG A 732 -16.54 10.71 -11.25
C ARG A 732 -15.71 11.29 -12.38
N LEU A 733 -15.00 10.46 -13.12
CA LEU A 733 -14.17 10.87 -14.25
C LEU A 733 -14.87 10.72 -15.62
N GLY A 734 -16.13 10.33 -15.62
CA GLY A 734 -16.91 10.13 -16.84
C GLY A 734 -16.32 9.03 -17.75
N VAL A 735 -15.77 7.96 -17.19
CA VAL A 735 -15.33 6.79 -17.92
C VAL A 735 -16.53 5.88 -18.15
N GLY A 736 -16.78 5.50 -19.40
CA GLY A 736 -17.87 4.58 -19.73
C GLY A 736 -17.71 3.22 -19.05
N ALA A 737 -18.83 2.56 -18.77
CA ALA A 737 -18.80 1.20 -18.25
C ALA A 737 -18.00 0.27 -19.19
N PRO A 738 -17.20 -0.69 -18.66
CA PRO A 738 -16.48 -1.64 -19.49
C PRO A 738 -17.46 -2.38 -20.43
N ALA A 739 -17.06 -2.56 -21.69
CA ALA A 739 -17.75 -3.50 -22.56
C ALA A 739 -17.69 -4.90 -21.90
N LYS A 740 -18.79 -5.66 -21.95
CA LYS A 740 -18.76 -7.05 -21.46
C LYS A 740 -17.57 -7.76 -22.10
N ALA A 741 -16.75 -8.39 -21.29
CA ALA A 741 -15.61 -9.15 -21.76
C ALA A 741 -16.10 -10.20 -22.78
N GLU A 742 -15.57 -10.16 -24.00
CA GLU A 742 -15.74 -11.31 -24.91
C GLU A 742 -15.02 -12.51 -24.27
N PRO A 743 -15.65 -13.68 -24.20
CA PRO A 743 -14.99 -14.86 -23.66
C PRO A 743 -13.69 -15.10 -24.43
N ALA A 744 -12.59 -15.27 -23.70
CA ALA A 744 -11.30 -15.57 -24.28
C ALA A 744 -11.45 -16.77 -25.24
N LYS A 745 -11.18 -16.55 -26.54
CA LYS A 745 -11.10 -17.65 -27.49
C LYS A 745 -9.95 -18.54 -26.99
N GLY A 746 -10.32 -19.71 -26.48
CA GLY A 746 -9.36 -20.70 -26.04
C GLY A 746 -8.40 -21.04 -27.18
N ASN A 747 -7.12 -20.89 -26.89
CA ASN A 747 -6.03 -21.51 -27.64
C ASN A 747 -5.57 -22.76 -26.88
#